data_aed7c73eddc8a109aefbfd6d92eeae61
#
_entry.id   aed7c73eddc8a109aefbfd6d92eeae61
#
_cell.length_a   1.000
_cell.length_b   1.000
_cell.length_c   1.000
_cell.angle_alpha   90.00
_cell.angle_beta   90.00
_cell.angle_gamma   90.00
#
_symmetry.space_group_name_H-M   'P 1'
#
loop_
_entity.id
_entity.type
_entity.pdbx_description
1 polymer ?
#
loop_
_entity_poly.entity_id
_entity_poly.type
_entity_poly.pdbx_seq_one_letter_code
_entity_poly.pdbx_strand_id
1 'polypeptide(L)'
;MAQAVEQALEEKRHLIVEAGTGTGKTLAYLMPVIRSGKRVIISTGTKNLQEQLFYKDVPFLEQALFGDRMGTATSMVQLGQGPGRLSVCYMKGRNNYLCRKKIYDLTDQPVLSGLEEIEQYRAIAAWEKTTATGDRAELAELPEASALWHKLDARSEACIGQKCSEWERCFITEMRRRAMESDIIIVNHHLFFADLAIKLQAEGAPDAGILPEAAAVIFDEAHELEDVAGNYFGISVSNLRVEDLARDVETSLQRNRMLSSALSGALGSLRERSQFFFSLLPAGEGRFAFETRREFLEENGDEFLALNQALTRLAGELEGLPQKPEEIFNFVRRAQELQVQLGFAMESDDRNTVFWIERRGGRSRTNAPQRRGGTEKSKEGYQSRQNVFLQATPIDVGPILRETLWSKLECAVLTSATLAVGGGFEYIRQRLGLEHARESVLPSHFDYENQALFYVPPDLPDARTPQFTALAAERIRKLLEITRGRAFVLFTSYAQMNDIYQRLLGQLEFPLLRQGDGPKSALLEEFRLTPNAVLFATSSFWQGVDVQGEQLSCVMIDRLPFAVPSDPVVAARVKAIDADGGNAFFQYQVPAAVITLKQGFGRLIRSLHDRGLLVLLDNRILKKQYGRVFIESLPNYKKTTEMRVVEEFFGIQS
;
A
#
# COMPACT_ATOMS: atom_id res chain seq x y z
N MET A 1 17.25 -14.01 -16.23
CA MET A 1 15.96 -14.09 -15.51
C MET A 1 14.98 -15.06 -16.19
N ALA A 2 14.62 -14.89 -17.46
CA ALA A 2 13.66 -15.77 -18.13
C ALA A 2 14.00 -17.26 -17.97
N GLN A 3 15.24 -17.67 -18.25
CA GLN A 3 15.69 -19.05 -18.04
C GLN A 3 15.58 -19.53 -16.58
N ALA A 4 15.88 -18.66 -15.61
CA ALA A 4 15.77 -19.02 -14.20
C ALA A 4 14.30 -19.23 -13.77
N VAL A 5 13.39 -18.41 -14.31
CA VAL A 5 11.94 -18.55 -14.08
C VAL A 5 11.41 -19.80 -14.78
N GLU A 6 11.80 -20.06 -16.05
CA GLU A 6 11.42 -21.27 -16.80
C GLU A 6 11.83 -22.52 -16.01
N GLN A 7 13.08 -22.57 -15.56
CA GLN A 7 13.61 -23.67 -14.76
C GLN A 7 12.87 -23.86 -13.43
N ALA A 8 12.54 -22.75 -12.73
CA ALA A 8 11.78 -22.81 -11.49
C ALA A 8 10.36 -23.38 -11.70
N LEU A 9 9.70 -23.00 -12.80
CA LEU A 9 8.38 -23.53 -13.18
C LEU A 9 8.41 -25.03 -13.56
N GLU A 10 9.48 -25.48 -14.25
CA GLU A 10 9.65 -26.87 -14.66
C GLU A 10 10.00 -27.76 -13.46
N GLU A 11 10.94 -27.33 -12.63
CA GLU A 11 11.42 -28.09 -11.49
C GLU A 11 10.51 -27.98 -10.25
N LYS A 12 9.46 -27.17 -10.32
CA LYS A 12 8.55 -26.89 -9.18
C LYS A 12 9.32 -26.43 -7.94
N ARG A 13 10.16 -25.42 -8.09
CA ARG A 13 11.01 -24.87 -7.03
C ARG A 13 10.81 -23.39 -6.86
N HIS A 14 10.97 -22.90 -5.64
CA HIS A 14 10.94 -21.48 -5.36
C HIS A 14 12.21 -20.80 -5.88
N LEU A 15 12.05 -19.55 -6.35
CA LEU A 15 13.12 -18.71 -6.89
C LEU A 15 13.04 -17.31 -6.26
N ILE A 16 14.17 -16.81 -5.79
CA ILE A 16 14.36 -15.39 -5.44
C ILE A 16 15.30 -14.77 -6.46
N VAL A 17 14.86 -13.70 -7.12
CA VAL A 17 15.67 -13.05 -8.15
C VAL A 17 15.63 -11.54 -8.00
N GLU A 18 16.82 -10.94 -7.83
CA GLU A 18 16.98 -9.50 -7.99
C GLU A 18 17.39 -9.21 -9.42
N ALA A 19 16.64 -8.34 -10.08
CA ALA A 19 16.99 -7.82 -11.40
C ALA A 19 16.82 -6.30 -11.40
N GLY A 20 17.89 -5.57 -11.64
CA GLY A 20 17.92 -4.12 -11.56
C GLY A 20 16.82 -3.42 -12.37
N THR A 21 16.59 -2.14 -12.10
CA THR A 21 15.63 -1.35 -12.88
C THR A 21 15.98 -1.35 -14.36
N GLY A 22 14.96 -1.29 -15.22
CA GLY A 22 15.16 -1.23 -16.69
C GLY A 22 15.59 -2.55 -17.36
N THR A 23 15.83 -3.62 -16.61
CA THR A 23 16.28 -4.92 -17.17
C THR A 23 15.19 -5.70 -17.89
N GLY A 24 13.96 -5.17 -17.97
CA GLY A 24 12.83 -5.88 -18.56
C GLY A 24 12.31 -7.04 -17.69
N LYS A 25 12.38 -6.91 -16.36
CA LYS A 25 11.88 -7.92 -15.39
C LYS A 25 10.53 -8.49 -15.78
N THR A 26 9.58 -7.62 -16.07
CA THR A 26 8.21 -7.97 -16.43
C THR A 26 8.17 -8.94 -17.61
N LEU A 27 8.82 -8.59 -18.70
CA LEU A 27 8.89 -9.44 -19.89
C LEU A 27 9.66 -10.74 -19.60
N ALA A 28 10.67 -10.67 -18.76
CA ALA A 28 11.52 -11.81 -18.43
C ALA A 28 10.80 -12.88 -17.60
N TYR A 29 9.79 -12.53 -16.80
CA TYR A 29 8.98 -13.56 -16.13
C TYR A 29 7.70 -13.90 -16.90
N LEU A 30 7.12 -12.96 -17.68
CA LEU A 30 5.92 -13.23 -18.46
C LEU A 30 6.18 -14.23 -19.59
N MET A 31 7.30 -14.13 -20.29
CA MET A 31 7.65 -15.03 -21.39
C MET A 31 7.61 -16.52 -20.99
N PRO A 32 8.34 -16.98 -19.95
CA PRO A 32 8.29 -18.39 -19.54
C PRO A 32 6.92 -18.78 -18.97
N VAL A 33 6.20 -17.86 -18.32
CA VAL A 33 4.82 -18.10 -17.86
C VAL A 33 3.91 -18.41 -19.03
N ILE A 34 3.89 -17.57 -20.06
CA ILE A 34 3.09 -17.77 -21.27
C ILE A 34 3.43 -19.10 -21.95
N ARG A 35 4.73 -19.40 -22.10
CA ARG A 35 5.19 -20.65 -22.74
C ARG A 35 4.87 -21.90 -21.94
N SER A 36 4.77 -21.80 -20.63
CA SER A 36 4.47 -22.94 -19.76
C SER A 36 3.05 -23.48 -19.95
N GLY A 37 2.09 -22.68 -20.44
CA GLY A 37 0.68 -23.02 -20.54
C GLY A 37 0.01 -23.34 -19.19
N LYS A 38 0.68 -23.06 -18.08
CA LYS A 38 0.15 -23.29 -16.73
C LYS A 38 -0.60 -22.06 -16.23
N ARG A 39 -1.60 -22.29 -15.38
CA ARG A 39 -2.23 -21.17 -14.66
C ARG A 39 -1.25 -20.57 -13.65
N VAL A 40 -1.04 -19.26 -13.75
CA VAL A 40 -0.11 -18.50 -12.88
C VAL A 40 -0.79 -17.25 -12.35
N ILE A 41 -0.63 -17.00 -11.06
CA ILE A 41 -1.01 -15.74 -10.44
C ILE A 41 0.21 -14.81 -10.41
N ILE A 42 0.05 -13.58 -10.88
CA ILE A 42 1.06 -12.53 -10.78
C ILE A 42 0.57 -11.50 -9.77
N SER A 43 1.26 -11.43 -8.65
CA SER A 43 0.99 -10.50 -7.55
C SER A 43 1.99 -9.35 -7.60
N THR A 44 1.51 -8.10 -7.63
CA THR A 44 2.35 -6.89 -7.73
C THR A 44 2.15 -5.96 -6.53
N GLY A 45 3.09 -5.04 -6.29
CA GLY A 45 2.99 -4.10 -5.17
C GLY A 45 1.86 -3.07 -5.33
N THR A 46 1.64 -2.52 -6.53
CA THR A 46 0.74 -1.39 -6.75
C THR A 46 -0.29 -1.61 -7.85
N LYS A 47 -1.40 -0.85 -7.79
CA LYS A 47 -2.44 -0.86 -8.84
C LYS A 47 -1.89 -0.40 -10.20
N ASN A 48 -1.00 0.58 -10.20
CA ASN A 48 -0.40 1.10 -11.45
C ASN A 48 0.41 0.02 -12.16
N LEU A 49 1.15 -0.82 -11.42
CA LEU A 49 1.88 -1.95 -11.98
C LEU A 49 0.94 -3.03 -12.53
N GLN A 50 -0.20 -3.28 -11.84
CA GLN A 50 -1.24 -4.17 -12.38
C GLN A 50 -1.77 -3.68 -13.74
N GLU A 51 -2.09 -2.39 -13.83
CA GLU A 51 -2.60 -1.77 -15.06
C GLU A 51 -1.55 -1.77 -16.17
N GLN A 52 -0.30 -1.47 -15.84
CA GLN A 52 0.79 -1.56 -16.80
C GLN A 52 0.95 -2.98 -17.35
N LEU A 53 0.98 -3.98 -16.48
CA LEU A 53 1.04 -5.39 -16.86
C LEU A 53 -0.09 -5.76 -17.83
N PHE A 54 -1.32 -5.44 -17.46
CA PHE A 54 -2.51 -5.84 -18.21
C PHE A 54 -2.68 -5.08 -19.52
N TYR A 55 -2.51 -3.74 -19.52
CA TYR A 55 -2.81 -2.90 -20.67
C TYR A 55 -1.62 -2.65 -21.62
N LYS A 56 -0.39 -2.92 -21.18
CA LYS A 56 0.82 -2.65 -21.98
C LYS A 56 1.66 -3.89 -22.21
N ASP A 57 2.11 -4.57 -21.15
CA ASP A 57 3.14 -5.60 -21.25
C ASP A 57 2.58 -6.91 -21.83
N VAL A 58 1.38 -7.33 -21.40
CA VAL A 58 0.71 -8.53 -21.93
C VAL A 58 0.34 -8.36 -23.40
N PRO A 59 -0.36 -7.29 -23.85
CA PRO A 59 -0.66 -7.08 -25.25
C PRO A 59 0.58 -7.00 -26.15
N PHE A 60 1.64 -6.35 -25.65
CA PHE A 60 2.93 -6.31 -26.37
C PHE A 60 3.49 -7.71 -26.63
N LEU A 61 3.49 -8.57 -25.60
CA LEU A 61 3.97 -9.94 -25.75
C LEU A 61 3.04 -10.80 -26.61
N GLU A 62 1.75 -10.63 -26.48
CA GLU A 62 0.77 -11.34 -27.31
C GLU A 62 0.99 -11.05 -28.78
N GLN A 63 1.16 -9.78 -29.14
CA GLN A 63 1.48 -9.36 -30.52
C GLN A 63 2.84 -9.92 -30.97
N ALA A 64 3.87 -9.86 -30.11
CA ALA A 64 5.22 -10.33 -30.47
C ALA A 64 5.31 -11.85 -30.66
N LEU A 65 4.53 -12.64 -29.88
CA LEU A 65 4.59 -14.10 -29.90
C LEU A 65 3.66 -14.74 -30.93
N PHE A 66 2.49 -14.16 -31.14
CA PHE A 66 1.43 -14.77 -31.95
C PHE A 66 1.17 -14.05 -33.28
N GLY A 67 1.76 -12.87 -33.48
CA GLY A 67 1.73 -12.09 -34.73
C GLY A 67 0.34 -11.58 -35.13
N ASP A 68 0.26 -10.93 -36.30
CA ASP A 68 -0.96 -10.33 -36.88
C ASP A 68 -2.07 -11.34 -37.31
N ARG A 69 -2.04 -12.56 -36.86
CA ARG A 69 -3.14 -13.53 -37.10
C ARG A 69 -4.44 -13.13 -36.40
N MET A 70 -4.46 -11.97 -35.77
CA MET A 70 -5.61 -11.44 -35.06
C MET A 70 -6.17 -10.21 -35.79
N GLY A 71 -7.35 -10.37 -36.36
CA GLY A 71 -8.16 -9.23 -36.77
C GLY A 71 -8.39 -8.30 -35.59
N THR A 72 -8.29 -7.00 -35.85
CA THR A 72 -8.48 -5.89 -34.94
C THR A 72 -9.68 -6.07 -34.02
N ALA A 73 -9.48 -6.68 -32.86
CA ALA A 73 -10.47 -6.67 -31.79
C ALA A 73 -10.19 -5.50 -30.86
N THR A 74 -10.69 -4.33 -31.26
CA THR A 74 -10.72 -3.12 -30.46
C THR A 74 -11.84 -3.21 -29.40
N SER A 75 -11.76 -4.13 -28.46
CA SER A 75 -12.57 -4.03 -27.25
C SER A 75 -11.85 -4.71 -26.08
N MET A 76 -11.62 -3.94 -25.05
CA MET A 76 -10.96 -4.30 -23.77
C MET A 76 -11.59 -5.50 -23.02
N VAL A 77 -12.55 -6.20 -23.60
CA VAL A 77 -13.38 -7.23 -22.95
C VAL A 77 -13.19 -8.63 -23.54
N GLN A 78 -12.47 -8.75 -24.67
CA GLN A 78 -12.32 -10.05 -25.37
C GLN A 78 -10.84 -10.39 -25.64
N LEU A 79 -10.00 -10.35 -24.65
CA LEU A 79 -8.74 -11.06 -24.64
C LEU A 79 -9.06 -12.53 -24.27
N GLY A 80 -9.09 -13.41 -25.26
CA GLY A 80 -9.08 -14.84 -25.01
C GLY A 80 -10.39 -15.62 -25.19
N GLN A 81 -10.90 -15.75 -26.42
CA GLN A 81 -11.76 -16.87 -26.83
C GLN A 81 -11.34 -17.38 -28.21
N GLY A 82 -10.56 -18.47 -28.23
CA GLY A 82 -10.16 -19.19 -29.44
C GLY A 82 -9.00 -20.14 -29.14
N PRO A 83 -8.87 -21.29 -29.81
CA PRO A 83 -7.78 -22.22 -29.62
C PRO A 83 -6.44 -21.53 -29.96
N GLY A 84 -5.56 -21.40 -28.98
CA GLY A 84 -4.22 -20.79 -29.10
C GLY A 84 -4.09 -19.34 -28.62
N ARG A 85 -5.10 -18.77 -27.96
CA ARG A 85 -5.06 -17.44 -27.35
C ARG A 85 -4.79 -17.51 -25.85
N LEU A 86 -3.94 -16.59 -25.36
CA LEU A 86 -3.66 -16.41 -23.96
C LEU A 86 -4.86 -15.77 -23.26
N SER A 87 -5.38 -16.41 -22.21
CA SER A 87 -6.44 -15.86 -21.38
C SER A 87 -5.85 -15.16 -20.17
N VAL A 88 -6.03 -13.84 -20.10
CA VAL A 88 -5.49 -13.01 -19.01
C VAL A 88 -6.59 -12.17 -18.39
N CYS A 89 -6.67 -12.16 -17.07
CA CYS A 89 -7.51 -11.21 -16.36
C CYS A 89 -6.71 -10.45 -15.29
N TYR A 90 -7.20 -9.28 -14.91
CA TYR A 90 -6.72 -8.62 -13.71
C TYR A 90 -7.85 -8.39 -12.71
N MET A 91 -7.53 -8.49 -11.42
CA MET A 91 -8.49 -8.36 -10.35
C MET A 91 -8.01 -7.31 -9.35
N LYS A 92 -8.91 -6.43 -8.96
CA LYS A 92 -8.71 -5.43 -7.90
C LYS A 92 -9.55 -5.78 -6.67
N GLY A 93 -9.26 -5.16 -5.54
CA GLY A 93 -10.12 -5.24 -4.35
C GLY A 93 -11.53 -4.71 -4.64
N ARG A 94 -12.52 -5.28 -3.96
CA ARG A 94 -13.96 -5.04 -4.20
C ARG A 94 -14.38 -3.58 -4.13
N ASN A 95 -13.70 -2.75 -3.35
CA ASN A 95 -13.93 -1.30 -3.26
C ASN A 95 -13.61 -0.51 -4.54
N ASN A 96 -12.98 -1.16 -5.52
CA ASN A 96 -12.74 -0.58 -6.84
C ASN A 96 -13.88 -0.84 -7.83
N TYR A 97 -14.87 -1.62 -7.48
CA TYR A 97 -15.98 -1.99 -8.37
C TYR A 97 -17.31 -1.43 -7.88
N LEU A 98 -18.16 -1.07 -8.84
CA LEU A 98 -19.53 -0.62 -8.58
C LEU A 98 -20.40 -1.80 -8.11
N CYS A 99 -21.26 -1.58 -7.13
CA CYS A 99 -22.32 -2.50 -6.75
C CYS A 99 -23.64 -2.12 -7.44
N ARG A 100 -24.13 -2.95 -8.39
CA ARG A 100 -25.38 -2.70 -9.10
C ARG A 100 -26.58 -2.60 -8.18
N LYS A 101 -26.67 -3.47 -7.17
CA LYS A 101 -27.75 -3.39 -6.18
C LYS A 101 -27.79 -2.02 -5.49
N LYS A 102 -26.63 -1.52 -5.03
CA LYS A 102 -26.57 -0.24 -4.32
C LYS A 102 -26.95 0.97 -5.18
N ILE A 103 -26.53 0.98 -6.45
CA ILE A 103 -26.91 2.09 -7.35
C ILE A 103 -28.40 2.05 -7.69
N TYR A 104 -28.99 0.86 -7.87
CA TYR A 104 -30.43 0.71 -8.12
C TYR A 104 -31.23 1.06 -6.87
N ASP A 105 -30.82 0.61 -5.69
CA ASP A 105 -31.42 1.00 -4.41
C ASP A 105 -31.41 2.53 -4.22
N LEU A 106 -30.30 3.19 -4.61
CA LEU A 106 -30.21 4.66 -4.56
C LEU A 106 -31.08 5.36 -5.61
N THR A 107 -31.32 4.71 -6.75
CA THR A 107 -32.26 5.21 -7.78
C THR A 107 -33.69 5.19 -7.27
N ASP A 108 -34.08 4.11 -6.60
CA ASP A 108 -35.45 3.93 -6.08
C ASP A 108 -35.71 4.83 -4.87
N GLN A 109 -34.71 5.08 -4.04
CA GLN A 109 -34.77 5.91 -2.84
C GLN A 109 -33.58 6.87 -2.77
N PRO A 110 -33.62 8.02 -3.48
CA PRO A 110 -32.49 8.94 -3.55
C PRO A 110 -32.19 9.59 -2.18
N VAL A 111 -31.02 9.30 -1.62
CA VAL A 111 -30.45 9.96 -0.44
C VAL A 111 -29.12 10.57 -0.84
N LEU A 112 -29.18 11.74 -1.48
CA LEU A 112 -28.02 12.48 -1.99
C LEU A 112 -27.86 13.79 -1.23
N SER A 113 -26.63 14.15 -0.90
CA SER A 113 -26.29 15.33 -0.10
C SER A 113 -25.56 16.36 -0.97
N GLY A 114 -26.31 17.33 -1.51
CA GLY A 114 -25.74 18.43 -2.28
C GLY A 114 -25.63 18.16 -3.80
N LEU A 115 -25.32 19.25 -4.53
CA LEU A 115 -25.26 19.22 -6.01
C LEU A 115 -24.12 18.35 -6.54
N GLU A 116 -22.98 18.33 -5.86
CA GLU A 116 -21.83 17.53 -6.27
C GLU A 116 -22.14 16.02 -6.27
N GLU A 117 -22.79 15.50 -5.22
CA GLU A 117 -23.20 14.08 -5.20
C GLU A 117 -24.22 13.76 -6.30
N ILE A 118 -25.10 14.72 -6.66
CA ILE A 118 -26.08 14.53 -7.75
C ILE A 118 -25.39 14.44 -9.11
N GLU A 119 -24.40 15.28 -9.36
CA GLU A 119 -23.61 15.26 -10.61
C GLU A 119 -22.80 13.98 -10.71
N GLN A 120 -22.09 13.59 -9.65
CA GLN A 120 -21.38 12.33 -9.58
C GLN A 120 -22.30 11.12 -9.79
N TYR A 121 -23.50 11.14 -9.17
CA TYR A 121 -24.48 10.07 -9.35
C TYR A 121 -24.93 9.93 -10.80
N ARG A 122 -25.24 11.05 -11.48
CA ARG A 122 -25.65 11.03 -12.90
C ARG A 122 -24.56 10.45 -13.79
N ALA A 123 -23.31 10.83 -13.57
CA ALA A 123 -22.18 10.30 -14.29
C ALA A 123 -22.00 8.77 -14.06
N ILE A 124 -22.05 8.32 -12.81
CA ILE A 124 -21.94 6.90 -12.46
C ILE A 124 -23.11 6.08 -13.03
N ALA A 125 -24.34 6.60 -12.94
CA ALA A 125 -25.53 5.89 -13.45
C ALA A 125 -25.57 5.81 -14.99
N ALA A 126 -25.03 6.79 -15.70
CA ALA A 126 -24.87 6.72 -17.14
C ALA A 126 -23.78 5.71 -17.54
N TRP A 127 -22.64 5.74 -16.86
CA TRP A 127 -21.53 4.83 -17.09
C TRP A 127 -21.85 3.37 -16.74
N GLU A 128 -22.64 3.11 -15.69
CA GLU A 128 -23.06 1.74 -15.32
C GLU A 128 -23.69 0.97 -16.48
N LYS A 129 -24.43 1.66 -17.35
CA LYS A 129 -25.11 1.06 -18.50
C LYS A 129 -24.15 0.63 -19.62
N THR A 130 -22.95 1.19 -19.66
CA THR A 130 -21.97 1.00 -20.74
C THR A 130 -20.73 0.23 -20.32
N THR A 131 -20.40 0.24 -19.02
CA THR A 131 -19.22 -0.47 -18.52
C THR A 131 -19.39 -1.98 -18.56
N ALA A 132 -18.35 -2.67 -19.01
CA ALA A 132 -18.25 -4.12 -18.98
C ALA A 132 -17.56 -4.65 -17.72
N THR A 133 -16.82 -3.81 -16.99
CA THR A 133 -16.02 -4.22 -15.82
C THR A 133 -16.56 -3.68 -14.51
N GLY A 134 -17.21 -2.52 -14.53
CA GLY A 134 -17.60 -1.79 -13.33
C GLY A 134 -16.43 -1.25 -12.52
N ASP A 135 -15.22 -1.20 -13.11
CA ASP A 135 -14.01 -0.69 -12.43
C ASP A 135 -14.01 0.82 -12.40
N ARG A 136 -13.88 1.38 -11.21
CA ARG A 136 -13.79 2.82 -10.96
C ARG A 136 -12.72 3.53 -11.80
N ALA A 137 -11.63 2.85 -12.16
CA ALA A 137 -10.57 3.45 -12.97
C ALA A 137 -11.05 3.94 -14.36
N GLU A 138 -12.19 3.44 -14.84
CA GLU A 138 -12.84 3.94 -16.07
C GLU A 138 -13.47 5.34 -15.89
N LEU A 139 -13.66 5.80 -14.64
CA LEU A 139 -14.24 7.11 -14.28
C LEU A 139 -13.13 8.10 -13.92
N ALA A 140 -12.35 8.55 -14.90
CA ALA A 140 -11.21 9.45 -14.67
C ALA A 140 -11.58 10.78 -13.99
N GLU A 141 -12.80 11.30 -14.23
CA GLU A 141 -13.29 12.57 -13.66
C GLU A 141 -13.79 12.44 -12.21
N LEU A 142 -13.98 11.20 -11.70
CA LEU A 142 -14.48 11.00 -10.35
C LEU A 142 -13.34 11.20 -9.32
N PRO A 143 -13.45 12.15 -8.36
CA PRO A 143 -12.44 12.39 -7.36
C PRO A 143 -12.05 11.13 -6.57
N GLU A 144 -10.76 10.93 -6.28
CA GLU A 144 -10.29 9.75 -5.50
C GLU A 144 -11.03 9.60 -4.17
N ALA A 145 -11.31 10.69 -3.48
CA ALA A 145 -12.00 10.74 -2.20
C ALA A 145 -13.51 10.95 -2.32
N SER A 146 -14.16 10.48 -3.39
CA SER A 146 -15.60 10.62 -3.56
C SER A 146 -16.37 9.90 -2.44
N ALA A 147 -17.13 10.67 -1.65
CA ALA A 147 -18.00 10.13 -0.61
C ALA A 147 -19.14 9.28 -1.21
N LEU A 148 -19.63 9.63 -2.39
CA LEU A 148 -20.66 8.88 -3.09
C LEU A 148 -20.14 7.51 -3.53
N TRP A 149 -18.90 7.43 -4.04
CA TRP A 149 -18.32 6.14 -4.41
C TRP A 149 -18.29 5.16 -3.24
N HIS A 150 -17.93 5.64 -2.04
CA HIS A 150 -17.94 4.81 -0.83
C HIS A 150 -19.33 4.26 -0.46
N LYS A 151 -20.40 4.95 -0.87
CA LYS A 151 -21.78 4.44 -0.70
C LYS A 151 -22.12 3.37 -1.74
N LEU A 152 -21.52 3.42 -2.94
CA LEU A 152 -21.87 2.60 -4.10
C LEU A 152 -20.91 1.44 -4.38
N ASP A 153 -19.72 1.42 -3.80
CA ASP A 153 -18.74 0.35 -4.05
C ASP A 153 -19.22 -1.04 -3.58
N ALA A 154 -18.61 -2.09 -4.16
CA ALA A 154 -18.99 -3.48 -3.93
C ALA A 154 -18.29 -4.12 -2.72
N ARG A 155 -17.91 -3.34 -1.68
CA ARG A 155 -17.27 -3.89 -0.47
C ARG A 155 -18.06 -5.05 0.14
N SER A 156 -17.35 -5.94 0.84
CA SER A 156 -17.90 -7.22 1.32
C SER A 156 -18.94 -7.09 2.42
N GLU A 157 -18.84 -6.03 3.21
CA GLU A 157 -19.57 -5.83 4.45
C GLU A 157 -21.11 -5.81 4.26
N ALA A 158 -21.58 -5.32 3.13
CA ALA A 158 -23.01 -5.27 2.79
C ALA A 158 -23.41 -6.23 1.66
N CYS A 159 -22.52 -7.14 1.24
CA CYS A 159 -22.78 -8.05 0.13
C CYS A 159 -23.46 -9.34 0.60
N ILE A 160 -24.60 -9.68 0.00
CA ILE A 160 -25.38 -10.89 0.32
C ILE A 160 -25.06 -12.07 -0.62
N GLY A 161 -24.01 -11.95 -1.43
CA GLY A 161 -23.53 -13.05 -2.27
C GLY A 161 -24.58 -13.57 -3.27
N GLN A 162 -24.70 -14.88 -3.41
CA GLN A 162 -25.60 -15.56 -4.37
C GLN A 162 -27.08 -15.23 -4.19
N LYS A 163 -27.49 -14.74 -3.02
CA LYS A 163 -28.87 -14.34 -2.73
C LYS A 163 -29.21 -12.92 -3.21
N CYS A 164 -28.24 -12.22 -3.83
CA CYS A 164 -28.45 -10.89 -4.39
C CYS A 164 -29.27 -10.95 -5.67
N SER A 165 -30.29 -10.07 -5.82
CA SER A 165 -31.07 -9.95 -7.07
C SER A 165 -30.20 -9.69 -8.31
N GLU A 166 -29.07 -9.00 -8.11
CA GLU A 166 -28.14 -8.63 -9.17
C GLU A 166 -26.98 -9.62 -9.33
N TRP A 167 -27.04 -10.82 -8.74
CA TRP A 167 -25.94 -11.78 -8.72
C TRP A 167 -25.41 -12.13 -10.11
N GLU A 168 -26.31 -12.46 -11.04
CA GLU A 168 -25.95 -12.85 -12.41
C GLU A 168 -25.28 -11.72 -13.20
N ARG A 169 -25.60 -10.48 -12.86
CA ARG A 169 -25.09 -9.28 -13.52
C ARG A 169 -24.02 -8.56 -12.67
N CYS A 170 -23.62 -9.14 -11.54
CA CYS A 170 -22.70 -8.54 -10.60
C CYS A 170 -21.28 -8.46 -11.18
N PHE A 171 -20.66 -7.28 -11.16
CA PHE A 171 -19.30 -7.11 -11.65
C PHE A 171 -18.28 -7.95 -10.88
N ILE A 172 -18.49 -8.19 -9.57
CA ILE A 172 -17.64 -9.07 -8.78
C ILE A 172 -17.81 -10.54 -9.19
N THR A 173 -19.03 -10.98 -9.45
CA THR A 173 -19.30 -12.36 -9.95
C THR A 173 -18.65 -12.57 -11.30
N GLU A 174 -18.81 -11.61 -12.22
CA GLU A 174 -18.22 -11.66 -13.55
C GLU A 174 -16.69 -11.63 -13.50
N MET A 175 -16.09 -10.79 -12.67
CA MET A 175 -14.64 -10.74 -12.46
C MET A 175 -14.10 -12.09 -11.97
N ARG A 176 -14.77 -12.73 -10.99
CA ARG A 176 -14.39 -14.05 -10.49
C ARG A 176 -14.53 -15.14 -11.54
N ARG A 177 -15.61 -15.13 -12.33
CA ARG A 177 -15.82 -16.08 -13.43
C ARG A 177 -14.68 -15.98 -14.45
N ARG A 178 -14.30 -14.76 -14.83
CA ARG A 178 -13.16 -14.52 -15.74
C ARG A 178 -11.85 -15.04 -15.15
N ALA A 179 -11.62 -14.85 -13.85
CA ALA A 179 -10.42 -15.37 -13.20
C ALA A 179 -10.35 -16.90 -13.22
N MET A 180 -11.50 -17.57 -13.05
CA MET A 180 -11.57 -19.03 -13.13
C MET A 180 -11.29 -19.58 -14.55
N GLU A 181 -11.52 -18.77 -15.58
CA GLU A 181 -11.32 -19.12 -16.99
C GLU A 181 -9.95 -18.69 -17.52
N SER A 182 -9.18 -17.90 -16.74
CA SER A 182 -7.92 -17.31 -17.19
C SER A 182 -6.69 -18.16 -16.86
N ASP A 183 -5.70 -18.13 -17.75
CA ASP A 183 -4.39 -18.76 -17.57
C ASP A 183 -3.47 -17.87 -16.70
N ILE A 184 -3.54 -16.54 -16.88
CA ILE A 184 -2.78 -15.57 -16.09
C ILE A 184 -3.75 -14.66 -15.33
N ILE A 185 -3.57 -14.59 -14.03
CA ILE A 185 -4.38 -13.74 -13.14
C ILE A 185 -3.47 -12.70 -12.50
N ILE A 186 -3.69 -11.42 -12.81
CA ILE A 186 -2.92 -10.31 -12.28
C ILE A 186 -3.66 -9.69 -11.09
N VAL A 187 -3.01 -9.68 -9.92
CA VAL A 187 -3.55 -9.15 -8.66
C VAL A 187 -2.53 -8.22 -7.99
N ASN A 188 -2.93 -7.48 -6.98
CA ASN A 188 -1.96 -6.86 -6.07
C ASN A 188 -1.73 -7.74 -4.85
N HIS A 189 -0.64 -7.48 -4.12
CA HIS A 189 -0.31 -8.23 -2.90
C HIS A 189 -1.45 -8.20 -1.88
N HIS A 190 -2.12 -7.08 -1.75
CA HIS A 190 -3.26 -6.95 -0.83
C HIS A 190 -4.39 -7.92 -1.16
N LEU A 191 -4.78 -8.07 -2.42
CA LEU A 191 -5.83 -9.01 -2.81
C LEU A 191 -5.37 -10.47 -2.65
N PHE A 192 -4.09 -10.74 -2.96
CA PHE A 192 -3.51 -12.07 -2.77
C PHE A 192 -3.55 -12.51 -1.30
N PHE A 193 -3.09 -11.65 -0.38
CA PHE A 193 -3.12 -11.97 1.05
C PHE A 193 -4.52 -11.94 1.65
N ALA A 194 -5.44 -11.13 1.14
CA ALA A 194 -6.85 -11.20 1.51
C ALA A 194 -7.47 -12.56 1.14
N ASP A 195 -7.15 -13.08 -0.04
CA ASP A 195 -7.56 -14.42 -0.47
C ASP A 195 -6.97 -15.51 0.44
N LEU A 196 -5.67 -15.41 0.72
CA LEU A 196 -4.99 -16.37 1.61
C LEU A 196 -5.60 -16.37 3.01
N ALA A 197 -5.89 -15.20 3.58
CA ALA A 197 -6.53 -15.09 4.89
C ALA A 197 -7.94 -15.73 4.90
N ILE A 198 -8.74 -15.53 3.84
CA ILE A 198 -10.07 -16.16 3.71
C ILE A 198 -9.94 -17.70 3.61
N LYS A 199 -8.99 -18.19 2.81
CA LYS A 199 -8.76 -19.65 2.66
C LYS A 199 -8.33 -20.29 3.98
N LEU A 200 -7.57 -19.59 4.82
CA LEU A 200 -7.17 -20.06 6.14
C LEU A 200 -8.35 -20.14 7.11
N GLN A 201 -9.22 -19.13 7.13
CA GLN A 201 -10.41 -19.12 7.99
C GLN A 201 -11.46 -20.17 7.60
N ALA A 202 -11.47 -20.58 6.35
CA ALA A 202 -12.42 -21.58 5.83
C ALA A 202 -11.97 -23.03 6.04
N GLU A 203 -10.94 -23.30 6.84
CA GLU A 203 -10.42 -24.63 7.21
C GLU A 203 -10.24 -25.59 6.00
N GLY A 204 -9.81 -25.04 4.86
CA GLY A 204 -9.47 -25.84 3.67
C GLY A 204 -10.67 -26.21 2.78
N ALA A 205 -11.81 -25.53 2.90
CA ALA A 205 -12.87 -25.66 1.90
C ALA A 205 -12.35 -25.23 0.52
N PRO A 206 -12.34 -26.10 -0.49
CA PRO A 206 -11.64 -25.85 -1.76
C PRO A 206 -12.13 -24.60 -2.52
N ASP A 207 -13.37 -24.18 -2.31
CA ASP A 207 -14.01 -23.07 -3.03
C ASP A 207 -14.15 -21.78 -2.22
N ALA A 208 -13.54 -21.71 -1.03
CA ALA A 208 -13.73 -20.56 -0.14
C ALA A 208 -12.98 -19.30 -0.58
N GLY A 209 -12.02 -19.42 -1.47
CA GLY A 209 -11.15 -18.31 -1.90
C GLY A 209 -11.80 -17.34 -2.90
N ILE A 210 -11.08 -16.25 -3.14
CA ILE A 210 -11.38 -15.26 -4.18
C ILE A 210 -10.66 -15.65 -5.48
N LEU A 211 -9.43 -16.18 -5.35
CA LEU A 211 -8.54 -16.54 -6.44
C LEU A 211 -8.59 -18.06 -6.69
N PRO A 212 -8.56 -18.50 -7.97
CA PRO A 212 -8.46 -19.91 -8.29
C PRO A 212 -7.08 -20.48 -7.90
N GLU A 213 -7.00 -21.79 -7.84
CA GLU A 213 -5.71 -22.48 -7.68
C GLU A 213 -4.82 -22.23 -8.90
N ALA A 214 -3.53 -22.07 -8.66
CA ALA A 214 -2.51 -21.82 -9.68
C ALA A 214 -1.28 -22.70 -9.44
N ALA A 215 -0.64 -23.11 -10.53
CA ALA A 215 0.58 -23.92 -10.49
C ALA A 215 1.79 -23.12 -9.96
N ALA A 216 1.76 -21.80 -10.11
CA ALA A 216 2.81 -20.93 -9.60
C ALA A 216 2.28 -19.54 -9.25
N VAL A 217 3.01 -18.85 -8.38
CA VAL A 217 2.77 -17.45 -8.05
C VAL A 217 4.05 -16.65 -8.27
N ILE A 218 3.93 -15.55 -9.01
CA ILE A 218 5.01 -14.56 -9.17
C ILE A 218 4.70 -13.36 -8.29
N PHE A 219 5.60 -13.05 -7.38
CA PHE A 219 5.53 -11.86 -6.53
C PHE A 219 6.50 -10.82 -7.09
N ASP A 220 5.97 -9.84 -7.79
CA ASP A 220 6.75 -8.68 -8.28
C ASP A 220 6.72 -7.56 -7.23
N GLU A 221 7.84 -6.89 -7.02
CA GLU A 221 8.12 -6.01 -5.89
C GLU A 221 8.01 -6.73 -4.53
N ALA A 222 8.60 -7.93 -4.46
CA ALA A 222 8.52 -8.86 -3.33
C ALA A 222 9.06 -8.29 -2.00
N HIS A 223 9.77 -7.17 -2.02
CA HIS A 223 10.20 -6.46 -0.82
C HIS A 223 9.05 -5.90 0.04
N GLU A 224 7.83 -5.79 -0.54
CA GLU A 224 6.63 -5.32 0.17
C GLU A 224 5.89 -6.45 0.91
N LEU A 225 6.21 -7.71 0.64
CA LEU A 225 5.42 -8.87 1.08
C LEU A 225 5.30 -8.97 2.60
N GLU A 226 6.38 -8.69 3.34
CA GLU A 226 6.39 -8.78 4.80
C GLU A 226 5.36 -7.83 5.43
N ASP A 227 5.37 -6.58 5.00
CA ASP A 227 4.48 -5.56 5.55
C ASP A 227 3.02 -5.81 5.16
N VAL A 228 2.77 -6.24 3.92
CA VAL A 228 1.42 -6.60 3.47
C VAL A 228 0.90 -7.81 4.23
N ALA A 229 1.71 -8.87 4.36
CA ALA A 229 1.36 -10.07 5.13
C ALA A 229 1.05 -9.73 6.60
N GLY A 230 1.89 -8.92 7.24
CA GLY A 230 1.66 -8.45 8.61
C GLY A 230 0.33 -7.73 8.82
N ASN A 231 -0.12 -6.97 7.83
CA ASN A 231 -1.43 -6.31 7.87
C ASN A 231 -2.61 -7.30 7.74
N TYR A 232 -2.48 -8.36 6.93
CA TYR A 232 -3.56 -9.32 6.70
C TYR A 232 -3.66 -10.41 7.76
N PHE A 233 -2.55 -10.81 8.34
CA PHE A 233 -2.54 -11.73 9.49
C PHE A 233 -2.75 -11.02 10.82
N GLY A 234 -2.72 -9.70 10.82
CA GLY A 234 -3.03 -8.87 11.98
C GLY A 234 -4.53 -8.61 12.15
N ILE A 235 -4.88 -8.11 13.32
CA ILE A 235 -6.23 -7.69 13.69
C ILE A 235 -6.26 -6.17 13.81
N SER A 236 -7.32 -5.56 13.29
CA SER A 236 -7.53 -4.11 13.37
C SER A 236 -8.98 -3.79 13.74
N VAL A 237 -9.19 -3.23 14.90
CA VAL A 237 -10.51 -2.75 15.38
C VAL A 237 -10.45 -1.24 15.51
N SER A 238 -11.46 -0.52 15.02
CA SER A 238 -11.53 0.94 15.15
C SER A 238 -12.94 1.43 15.51
N ASN A 239 -12.99 2.62 16.10
CA ASN A 239 -14.25 3.30 16.37
C ASN A 239 -15.10 3.50 15.11
N LEU A 240 -14.47 3.73 13.94
CA LEU A 240 -15.19 3.86 12.68
C LEU A 240 -15.78 2.53 12.20
N ARG A 241 -15.11 1.39 12.38
CA ARG A 241 -15.70 0.08 12.02
C ARG A 241 -16.96 -0.22 12.82
N VAL A 242 -17.01 0.17 14.10
CA VAL A 242 -18.22 0.04 14.93
C VAL A 242 -19.32 0.99 14.46
N GLU A 243 -18.99 2.24 14.15
CA GLU A 243 -19.94 3.22 13.60
C GLU A 243 -20.47 2.81 12.22
N ASP A 244 -19.61 2.26 11.35
CA ASP A 244 -20.01 1.75 10.03
C ASP A 244 -21.01 0.58 10.18
N LEU A 245 -20.76 -0.35 11.12
CA LEU A 245 -21.73 -1.41 11.43
C LEU A 245 -23.05 -0.82 11.88
N ALA A 246 -23.04 0.11 12.84
CA ALA A 246 -24.25 0.72 13.38
C ALA A 246 -25.05 1.46 12.30
N ARG A 247 -24.38 2.23 11.45
CA ARG A 247 -24.98 2.97 10.33
C ARG A 247 -25.59 2.03 9.28
N ASP A 248 -24.86 0.98 8.90
CA ASP A 248 -25.32 0.03 7.88
C ASP A 248 -26.56 -0.72 8.36
N VAL A 249 -26.56 -1.17 9.63
CA VAL A 249 -27.72 -1.81 10.28
C VAL A 249 -28.91 -0.86 10.31
N GLU A 250 -28.73 0.37 10.80
CA GLU A 250 -29.80 1.36 10.89
C GLU A 250 -30.40 1.66 9.52
N THR A 251 -29.57 1.89 8.50
CA THR A 251 -30.00 2.15 7.13
C THR A 251 -30.81 0.99 6.53
N SER A 252 -30.34 -0.24 6.75
CA SER A 252 -31.03 -1.43 6.26
C SER A 252 -32.39 -1.63 6.96
N LEU A 253 -32.43 -1.48 8.29
CA LEU A 253 -33.67 -1.63 9.07
C LEU A 253 -34.70 -0.53 8.75
N GLN A 254 -34.26 0.72 8.51
CA GLN A 254 -35.14 1.80 8.08
C GLN A 254 -35.73 1.53 6.70
N ARG A 255 -34.90 1.09 5.73
CA ARG A 255 -35.34 0.73 4.37
C ARG A 255 -36.40 -0.37 4.40
N ASN A 256 -36.19 -1.39 5.22
CA ASN A 256 -37.11 -2.52 5.36
C ASN A 256 -38.28 -2.25 6.33
N ARG A 257 -38.39 -1.06 6.93
CA ARG A 257 -39.38 -0.68 7.94
C ARG A 257 -39.39 -1.61 9.16
N MET A 258 -38.20 -2.08 9.55
CA MET A 258 -38.02 -3.06 10.64
C MET A 258 -37.32 -2.44 11.87
N LEU A 259 -37.04 -1.14 11.86
CA LEU A 259 -36.39 -0.45 12.99
C LEU A 259 -37.37 -0.31 14.15
N SER A 260 -37.23 -1.20 15.16
CA SER A 260 -37.98 -1.14 16.42
C SER A 260 -37.31 -0.21 17.42
N SER A 261 -38.04 0.15 18.49
CA SER A 261 -37.47 0.93 19.61
C SER A 261 -36.34 0.17 20.32
N ALA A 262 -36.41 -1.16 20.41
CA ALA A 262 -35.38 -2.01 21.01
C ALA A 262 -34.09 -1.95 20.17
N LEU A 263 -34.18 -2.09 18.84
CA LEU A 263 -33.05 -1.99 17.91
C LEU A 263 -32.47 -0.58 17.86
N SER A 264 -33.31 0.46 17.86
CA SER A 264 -32.84 1.85 17.94
C SER A 264 -32.07 2.11 19.24
N GLY A 265 -32.57 1.57 20.37
CA GLY A 265 -31.88 1.63 21.65
C GLY A 265 -30.56 0.85 21.66
N ALA A 266 -30.50 -0.33 21.04
CA ALA A 266 -29.27 -1.12 20.94
C ALA A 266 -28.20 -0.39 20.08
N LEU A 267 -28.60 0.22 18.95
CA LEU A 267 -27.71 1.00 18.09
C LEU A 267 -27.19 2.27 18.81
N GLY A 268 -28.08 2.98 19.53
CA GLY A 268 -27.69 4.14 20.33
C GLY A 268 -26.67 3.77 21.42
N SER A 269 -26.94 2.69 22.16
CA SER A 269 -26.04 2.17 23.19
C SER A 269 -24.69 1.74 22.60
N LEU A 270 -24.68 1.05 21.46
CA LEU A 270 -23.43 0.65 20.80
C LEU A 270 -22.56 1.86 20.42
N ARG A 271 -23.15 2.91 19.83
CA ARG A 271 -22.43 4.14 19.48
C ARG A 271 -21.85 4.84 20.71
N GLU A 272 -22.66 4.99 21.75
CA GLU A 272 -22.24 5.62 23.00
C GLU A 272 -21.10 4.86 23.67
N ARG A 273 -21.25 3.53 23.85
CA ARG A 273 -20.23 2.69 24.48
C ARG A 273 -18.93 2.64 23.64
N SER A 274 -19.04 2.54 22.33
CA SER A 274 -17.89 2.61 21.44
C SER A 274 -17.16 3.94 21.56
N GLN A 275 -17.88 5.06 21.46
CA GLN A 275 -17.27 6.39 21.57
C GLN A 275 -16.57 6.59 22.92
N PHE A 276 -17.19 6.14 24.00
CA PHE A 276 -16.64 6.23 25.34
C PHE A 276 -15.39 5.38 25.49
N PHE A 277 -15.46 4.09 25.17
CA PHE A 277 -14.31 3.17 25.26
C PHE A 277 -13.10 3.68 24.47
N PHE A 278 -13.28 4.03 23.18
CA PHE A 278 -12.19 4.53 22.35
C PHE A 278 -11.62 5.89 22.81
N SER A 279 -12.40 6.68 23.57
CA SER A 279 -11.93 7.94 24.16
C SER A 279 -11.02 7.73 25.38
N LEU A 280 -11.16 6.61 26.09
CA LEU A 280 -10.33 6.25 27.24
C LEU A 280 -8.95 5.73 26.84
N LEU A 281 -8.80 5.22 25.62
CA LEU A 281 -7.53 4.70 25.14
C LEU A 281 -6.43 5.75 25.25
N PRO A 282 -5.18 5.34 25.60
CA PRO A 282 -4.06 6.25 25.79
C PRO A 282 -3.93 7.30 24.69
N ALA A 283 -3.69 8.53 25.07
CA ALA A 283 -3.47 9.64 24.13
C ALA A 283 -2.08 9.54 23.51
N GLY A 284 -1.98 9.85 22.22
CA GLY A 284 -0.72 9.86 21.47
C GLY A 284 -0.97 10.28 20.03
N GLU A 285 0.06 10.70 19.32
CA GLU A 285 -0.01 10.97 17.88
C GLU A 285 0.59 9.82 17.09
N GLY A 286 -0.07 9.44 15.98
CA GLY A 286 0.41 8.42 15.07
C GLY A 286 0.30 7.00 15.64
N ARG A 287 1.40 6.26 15.60
CA ARG A 287 1.51 4.83 15.99
C ARG A 287 2.34 4.69 17.25
N PHE A 288 1.84 3.98 18.24
CA PHE A 288 2.57 3.73 19.50
C PHE A 288 2.15 2.40 20.14
N ALA A 289 3.10 1.75 20.83
CA ALA A 289 2.87 0.48 21.50
C ALA A 289 1.85 0.62 22.64
N PHE A 290 1.03 -0.39 22.83
CA PHE A 290 0.07 -0.46 23.93
C PHE A 290 0.57 -1.43 25.01
N GLU A 291 1.71 -1.11 25.61
CA GLU A 291 2.35 -1.95 26.63
C GLU A 291 1.54 -2.02 27.94
N THR A 292 0.87 -0.90 28.30
CA THR A 292 0.03 -0.77 29.50
C THR A 292 -1.38 -1.34 29.32
N ARG A 293 -1.57 -2.29 28.40
CA ARG A 293 -2.89 -2.84 28.07
C ARG A 293 -3.56 -3.56 29.24
N ARG A 294 -2.77 -4.28 30.04
CA ARG A 294 -3.30 -5.00 31.22
C ARG A 294 -3.76 -4.03 32.30
N GLU A 295 -2.93 -3.04 32.63
CA GLU A 295 -3.28 -1.98 33.57
C GLU A 295 -4.52 -1.21 33.10
N PHE A 296 -4.59 -0.93 31.80
CA PHE A 296 -5.78 -0.29 31.23
C PHE A 296 -7.04 -1.14 31.41
N LEU A 297 -6.97 -2.47 31.24
CA LEU A 297 -8.10 -3.37 31.46
C LEU A 297 -8.48 -3.48 32.96
N GLU A 298 -7.50 -3.43 33.85
CA GLU A 298 -7.78 -3.39 35.30
C GLU A 298 -8.55 -2.11 35.71
N GLU A 299 -8.23 -0.99 35.07
CA GLU A 299 -8.85 0.32 35.35
C GLU A 299 -10.17 0.53 34.59
N ASN A 300 -10.29 0.02 33.36
CA ASN A 300 -11.40 0.30 32.45
C ASN A 300 -12.09 -0.97 31.93
N GLY A 301 -12.04 -2.06 32.70
CA GLY A 301 -12.63 -3.35 32.31
C GLY A 301 -14.15 -3.30 32.17
N ASP A 302 -14.81 -2.48 32.97
CA ASP A 302 -16.26 -2.32 32.92
C ASP A 302 -16.72 -1.68 31.60
N GLU A 303 -15.95 -0.70 31.06
CA GLU A 303 -16.24 -0.03 29.80
C GLU A 303 -15.96 -0.95 28.61
N PHE A 304 -14.89 -1.75 28.67
CA PHE A 304 -14.61 -2.79 27.70
C PHE A 304 -15.73 -3.84 27.67
N LEU A 305 -16.15 -4.33 28.83
CA LEU A 305 -17.27 -5.27 28.96
C LEU A 305 -18.58 -4.67 28.45
N ALA A 306 -18.86 -3.41 28.77
CA ALA A 306 -20.06 -2.70 28.30
C ALA A 306 -20.12 -2.58 26.78
N LEU A 307 -18.98 -2.34 26.10
CA LEU A 307 -18.90 -2.33 24.64
C LEU A 307 -19.15 -3.73 24.07
N ASN A 308 -18.54 -4.78 24.64
CA ASN A 308 -18.76 -6.16 24.22
C ASN A 308 -20.23 -6.59 24.40
N GLN A 309 -20.85 -6.23 25.52
CA GLN A 309 -22.28 -6.47 25.78
C GLN A 309 -23.19 -5.73 24.80
N ALA A 310 -22.82 -4.50 24.41
CA ALA A 310 -23.58 -3.75 23.40
C ALA A 310 -23.52 -4.42 22.00
N LEU A 311 -22.36 -4.98 21.60
CA LEU A 311 -22.23 -5.77 20.39
C LEU A 311 -23.06 -7.05 20.46
N THR A 312 -23.00 -7.78 21.59
CA THR A 312 -23.80 -9.00 21.83
C THR A 312 -25.29 -8.71 21.79
N ARG A 313 -25.72 -7.61 22.44
CA ARG A 313 -27.11 -7.19 22.42
C ARG A 313 -27.60 -6.86 21.03
N LEU A 314 -26.82 -6.10 20.24
CA LEU A 314 -27.18 -5.80 18.86
C LEU A 314 -27.34 -7.09 18.04
N ALA A 315 -26.38 -8.02 18.15
CA ALA A 315 -26.45 -9.31 17.46
C ALA A 315 -27.72 -10.09 17.86
N GLY A 316 -28.03 -10.19 19.15
CA GLY A 316 -29.22 -10.87 19.66
C GLY A 316 -30.54 -10.24 19.22
N GLU A 317 -30.65 -8.90 19.22
CA GLU A 317 -31.85 -8.20 18.71
C GLU A 317 -32.04 -8.43 17.20
N LEU A 318 -30.95 -8.48 16.41
CA LEU A 318 -30.99 -8.80 14.99
C LEU A 318 -31.38 -10.26 14.75
N GLU A 319 -30.86 -11.19 15.54
CA GLU A 319 -31.23 -12.61 15.49
C GLU A 319 -32.67 -12.87 15.91
N GLY A 320 -33.24 -12.03 16.78
CA GLY A 320 -34.62 -12.10 17.22
C GLY A 320 -35.67 -11.65 16.21
N LEU A 321 -35.27 -11.06 15.07
CA LEU A 321 -36.21 -10.55 14.07
C LEU A 321 -37.04 -11.69 13.45
N PRO A 322 -38.38 -11.53 13.33
CA PRO A 322 -39.27 -12.58 12.80
C PRO A 322 -39.04 -12.85 11.31
N GLN A 323 -38.75 -11.81 10.55
CA GLN A 323 -38.37 -11.91 9.14
C GLN A 323 -36.97 -11.31 8.99
N LYS A 324 -36.03 -12.08 8.46
CA LYS A 324 -34.63 -11.68 8.34
C LYS A 324 -34.25 -11.54 6.85
N PRO A 325 -34.17 -10.29 6.33
CA PRO A 325 -33.44 -10.07 5.10
C PRO A 325 -32.03 -10.65 5.23
N GLU A 326 -31.47 -11.15 4.14
CA GLU A 326 -30.16 -11.79 4.13
C GLU A 326 -29.03 -10.91 4.70
N GLU A 327 -29.16 -9.60 4.56
CA GLU A 327 -28.22 -8.61 5.09
C GLU A 327 -28.06 -8.71 6.62
N ILE A 328 -29.13 -9.14 7.33
CA ILE A 328 -29.11 -9.27 8.80
C ILE A 328 -28.08 -10.31 9.26
N PHE A 329 -27.97 -11.44 8.55
CA PHE A 329 -26.96 -12.46 8.90
C PHE A 329 -25.54 -11.92 8.79
N ASN A 330 -25.27 -11.06 7.81
CA ASN A 330 -23.97 -10.40 7.67
C ASN A 330 -23.72 -9.41 8.83
N PHE A 331 -24.73 -8.66 9.25
CA PHE A 331 -24.59 -7.74 10.36
C PHE A 331 -24.33 -8.45 11.69
N VAL A 332 -25.03 -9.55 11.94
CA VAL A 332 -24.77 -10.39 13.11
C VAL A 332 -23.34 -10.90 13.11
N ARG A 333 -22.90 -11.49 11.99
CA ARG A 333 -21.50 -11.95 11.84
C ARG A 333 -20.50 -10.83 12.07
N ARG A 334 -20.70 -9.63 11.50
CA ARG A 334 -19.82 -8.48 11.72
C ARG A 334 -19.75 -8.05 13.17
N ALA A 335 -20.87 -8.07 13.89
CA ALA A 335 -20.90 -7.76 15.32
C ALA A 335 -20.09 -8.77 16.13
N GLN A 336 -20.26 -10.06 15.84
CA GLN A 336 -19.52 -11.16 16.47
C GLN A 336 -18.03 -11.11 16.14
N GLU A 337 -17.66 -10.85 14.88
CA GLU A 337 -16.27 -10.67 14.46
C GLU A 337 -15.60 -9.50 15.18
N LEU A 338 -16.28 -8.36 15.29
CA LEU A 338 -15.78 -7.20 16.05
C LEU A 338 -15.55 -7.54 17.52
N GLN A 339 -16.46 -8.30 18.13
CA GLN A 339 -16.35 -8.75 19.50
C GLN A 339 -15.12 -9.65 19.71
N VAL A 340 -14.95 -10.67 18.86
CA VAL A 340 -13.80 -11.57 18.91
C VAL A 340 -12.49 -10.82 18.72
N GLN A 341 -12.44 -9.94 17.72
CA GLN A 341 -11.24 -9.15 17.41
C GLN A 341 -10.90 -8.15 18.51
N LEU A 342 -11.92 -7.52 19.12
CA LEU A 342 -11.74 -6.61 20.25
C LEU A 342 -11.23 -7.38 21.47
N GLY A 343 -11.79 -8.56 21.76
CA GLY A 343 -11.34 -9.45 22.82
C GLY A 343 -9.88 -9.85 22.61
N PHE A 344 -9.51 -10.31 21.42
CA PHE A 344 -8.12 -10.64 21.12
C PHE A 344 -7.18 -9.42 21.30
N ALA A 345 -7.57 -8.25 20.75
CA ALA A 345 -6.76 -7.06 20.87
C ALA A 345 -6.55 -6.59 22.32
N MET A 346 -7.50 -6.86 23.22
CA MET A 346 -7.43 -6.39 24.60
C MET A 346 -6.97 -7.46 25.61
N GLU A 347 -7.31 -8.72 25.42
CA GLU A 347 -7.13 -9.77 26.45
C GLU A 347 -6.03 -10.79 26.10
N SER A 348 -5.63 -10.91 24.81
CA SER A 348 -4.67 -11.93 24.38
C SER A 348 -3.27 -11.73 24.98
N ASP A 349 -2.66 -12.82 25.44
CA ASP A 349 -1.29 -12.88 25.94
C ASP A 349 -0.29 -13.45 24.91
N ASP A 350 -0.67 -13.42 23.62
CA ASP A 350 0.20 -13.91 22.54
C ASP A 350 1.50 -13.10 22.48
N ARG A 351 2.62 -13.76 22.75
CA ARG A 351 3.96 -13.17 22.75
C ARG A 351 4.52 -12.93 21.35
N ASN A 352 3.92 -13.54 20.33
CA ASN A 352 4.32 -13.38 18.94
C ASN A 352 3.57 -12.22 18.26
N THR A 353 2.70 -11.52 19.00
CA THR A 353 1.90 -10.41 18.51
C THR A 353 2.26 -9.12 19.26
N VAL A 354 2.47 -8.05 18.52
CA VAL A 354 2.57 -6.69 19.09
C VAL A 354 1.22 -6.01 19.06
N PHE A 355 0.83 -5.47 20.22
CA PHE A 355 -0.41 -4.71 20.42
C PHE A 355 -0.08 -3.22 20.43
N TRP A 356 -0.79 -2.44 19.63
CA TRP A 356 -0.49 -1.03 19.46
C TRP A 356 -1.73 -0.21 19.08
N ILE A 357 -1.63 1.09 19.27
CA ILE A 357 -2.68 2.05 18.95
C ILE A 357 -2.21 2.92 17.80
N GLU A 358 -3.12 3.20 16.85
CA GLU A 358 -2.91 4.19 15.80
C GLU A 358 -4.02 5.24 15.84
N ARG A 359 -3.63 6.50 15.83
CA ARG A 359 -4.56 7.63 15.72
C ARG A 359 -4.37 8.35 14.39
N ARG A 360 -5.43 8.38 13.58
CA ARG A 360 -5.44 9.03 12.27
C ARG A 360 -6.46 10.15 12.23
N GLY A 361 -6.08 11.28 11.65
CA GLY A 361 -6.98 12.43 11.48
C GLY A 361 -7.09 13.28 12.76
N GLY A 362 -7.33 14.58 12.60
CA GLY A 362 -7.41 15.54 13.71
C GLY A 362 -6.84 16.91 13.39
N ARG A 363 -6.20 17.08 12.25
CA ARG A 363 -5.81 18.43 11.79
C ARG A 363 -6.89 18.99 10.85
N SER A 364 -7.91 19.63 11.42
CA SER A 364 -8.64 20.66 10.70
C SER A 364 -7.64 21.74 10.26
N ARG A 365 -7.51 21.95 8.96
CA ARG A 365 -6.80 23.12 8.41
C ARG A 365 -7.52 24.39 8.87
N THR A 366 -7.10 24.96 9.99
CA THR A 366 -7.32 26.37 10.30
C THR A 366 -6.18 27.18 9.68
N ASN A 367 -6.19 27.36 8.37
CA ASN A 367 -5.47 28.43 7.69
C ASN A 367 -6.27 28.83 6.44
N ALA A 368 -7.49 29.34 6.67
CA ALA A 368 -8.11 30.26 5.75
C ALA A 368 -7.80 31.69 6.26
N PRO A 369 -7.42 32.63 5.41
CA PRO A 369 -7.19 34.01 5.85
C PRO A 369 -8.48 34.57 6.43
N GLN A 370 -8.41 35.07 7.67
CA GLN A 370 -9.53 35.76 8.33
C GLN A 370 -9.94 36.98 7.49
N ARG A 371 -11.04 36.87 6.80
CA ARG A 371 -11.80 38.07 6.37
C ARG A 371 -12.49 38.64 7.61
N ARG A 372 -12.03 39.83 8.04
CA ARG A 372 -12.66 40.63 9.08
C ARG A 372 -14.08 41.02 8.64
N GLY A 373 -15.08 40.76 9.49
CA GLY A 373 -16.39 41.36 9.47
C GLY A 373 -17.55 40.41 9.20
N GLY A 374 -18.25 40.00 10.25
CA GLY A 374 -19.53 39.28 10.17
C GLY A 374 -19.88 38.62 11.50
N THR A 375 -20.91 39.07 12.13
CA THR A 375 -21.57 38.69 13.39
C THR A 375 -21.54 37.20 13.69
N GLU A 376 -21.11 36.89 14.92
CA GLU A 376 -21.16 35.57 15.56
C GLU A 376 -22.58 35.00 15.55
N LYS A 377 -22.78 33.92 14.79
CA LYS A 377 -23.77 32.88 15.10
C LYS A 377 -23.00 31.61 15.36
N SER A 378 -23.15 31.10 16.57
CA SER A 378 -22.62 29.84 17.05
C SER A 378 -22.92 28.71 16.06
N LYS A 379 -21.90 28.29 15.28
CA LYS A 379 -21.85 26.99 14.62
C LYS A 379 -21.23 26.05 15.63
N GLU A 380 -22.03 25.18 16.23
CA GLU A 380 -21.56 23.99 16.90
C GLU A 380 -20.58 23.27 15.97
N GLY A 381 -19.31 23.23 16.39
CA GLY A 381 -18.23 22.70 15.58
C GLY A 381 -18.43 21.20 15.37
N TYR A 382 -18.48 20.79 14.12
CA TYR A 382 -18.11 19.43 13.73
C TYR A 382 -16.66 19.22 14.18
N GLN A 383 -16.47 18.68 15.38
CA GLN A 383 -15.18 18.09 15.78
C GLN A 383 -14.93 16.94 14.82
N SER A 384 -13.91 17.07 13.98
CA SER A 384 -13.45 15.98 13.13
C SER A 384 -13.09 14.82 14.05
N ARG A 385 -13.94 13.79 14.06
CA ARG A 385 -13.77 12.62 14.93
C ARG A 385 -12.46 11.94 14.56
N GLN A 386 -11.52 11.90 15.51
CA GLN A 386 -10.26 11.20 15.34
C GLN A 386 -10.55 9.70 15.18
N ASN A 387 -9.99 9.08 14.13
CA ASN A 387 -10.10 7.65 13.97
C ASN A 387 -9.02 6.96 14.82
N VAL A 388 -9.44 6.09 15.73
CA VAL A 388 -8.58 5.36 16.65
C VAL A 388 -8.65 3.88 16.31
N PHE A 389 -7.50 3.28 16.06
CA PHE A 389 -7.35 1.87 15.78
C PHE A 389 -6.66 1.16 16.93
N LEU A 390 -7.22 0.06 17.38
CA LEU A 390 -6.54 -0.98 18.13
C LEU A 390 -6.01 -2.01 17.15
N GLN A 391 -4.72 -2.26 17.21
CA GLN A 391 -4.01 -3.12 16.28
C GLN A 391 -3.32 -4.26 17.04
N ALA A 392 -3.38 -5.45 16.47
CA ALA A 392 -2.60 -6.61 16.89
C ALA A 392 -1.91 -7.16 15.65
N THR A 393 -0.57 -7.09 15.61
CA THR A 393 0.22 -7.43 14.41
C THR A 393 1.23 -8.51 14.75
N PRO A 394 1.35 -9.60 13.96
CA PRO A 394 2.40 -10.59 14.15
C PRO A 394 3.80 -9.94 14.09
N ILE A 395 4.66 -10.25 15.05
CA ILE A 395 6.04 -9.76 15.08
C ILE A 395 6.84 -10.37 13.93
N ASP A 396 6.64 -11.66 13.69
CA ASP A 396 7.26 -12.43 12.61
C ASP A 396 6.19 -13.13 11.78
N VAL A 397 6.13 -12.82 10.47
CA VAL A 397 5.23 -13.47 9.53
C VAL A 397 5.84 -14.71 8.88
N GLY A 398 7.13 -14.93 9.04
CA GLY A 398 7.86 -16.02 8.41
C GLY A 398 7.29 -17.41 8.72
N PRO A 399 7.07 -17.78 9.99
CA PRO A 399 6.43 -19.05 10.35
C PRO A 399 5.03 -19.21 9.73
N ILE A 400 4.23 -18.14 9.75
CA ILE A 400 2.87 -18.15 9.18
C ILE A 400 2.96 -18.42 7.67
N LEU A 401 3.79 -17.67 6.95
CA LEU A 401 3.96 -17.84 5.51
C LEU A 401 4.52 -19.20 5.13
N ARG A 402 5.45 -19.74 5.93
CA ARG A 402 6.00 -21.09 5.71
C ARG A 402 4.91 -22.15 5.73
N GLU A 403 4.06 -22.12 6.74
CA GLU A 403 2.99 -23.10 6.93
C GLU A 403 1.84 -22.92 5.95
N THR A 404 1.45 -21.68 5.72
CA THR A 404 0.20 -21.39 5.00
C THR A 404 0.38 -21.15 3.51
N LEU A 405 1.56 -20.73 3.07
CA LEU A 405 1.84 -20.36 1.69
C LEU A 405 2.94 -21.22 1.07
N TRP A 406 4.17 -21.18 1.58
CA TRP A 406 5.30 -21.82 0.90
C TRP A 406 5.19 -23.34 0.86
N SER A 407 4.67 -23.97 1.91
CA SER A 407 4.47 -25.44 1.95
C SER A 407 3.38 -25.92 0.98
N LYS A 408 2.49 -25.05 0.52
CA LYS A 408 1.37 -25.39 -0.36
C LYS A 408 1.59 -25.00 -1.82
N LEU A 409 2.52 -24.07 -2.10
CA LEU A 409 2.84 -23.68 -3.47
C LEU A 409 3.95 -24.58 -4.05
N GLU A 410 3.70 -25.11 -5.25
CA GLU A 410 4.72 -25.86 -5.98
C GLU A 410 5.88 -24.94 -6.44
N CYS A 411 5.56 -23.73 -6.88
CA CYS A 411 6.53 -22.76 -7.35
C CYS A 411 6.12 -21.33 -6.95
N ALA A 412 7.05 -20.61 -6.34
CA ALA A 412 6.94 -19.17 -6.10
C ALA A 412 8.17 -18.47 -6.69
N VAL A 413 7.97 -17.40 -7.43
CA VAL A 413 9.04 -16.54 -7.93
C VAL A 413 8.93 -15.19 -7.25
N LEU A 414 9.90 -14.87 -6.41
CA LEU A 414 10.00 -13.57 -5.74
C LEU A 414 10.97 -12.69 -6.54
N THR A 415 10.49 -11.58 -7.04
CA THR A 415 11.32 -10.66 -7.83
C THR A 415 11.14 -9.21 -7.41
N SER A 416 12.22 -8.45 -7.45
CA SER A 416 12.23 -7.00 -7.32
C SER A 416 13.55 -6.44 -7.87
N ALA A 417 13.62 -5.12 -8.00
CA ALA A 417 14.89 -4.43 -8.27
C ALA A 417 15.79 -4.35 -7.03
N THR A 418 15.25 -4.61 -5.85
CA THR A 418 15.91 -4.34 -4.56
C THR A 418 15.51 -5.40 -3.52
N LEU A 419 16.21 -6.54 -3.50
CA LEU A 419 16.00 -7.63 -2.53
C LEU A 419 17.32 -8.03 -1.85
N ALA A 420 18.43 -8.02 -2.59
CA ALA A 420 19.71 -8.45 -2.10
C ALA A 420 20.37 -7.36 -1.23
N VAL A 421 20.98 -7.78 -0.14
CA VAL A 421 21.79 -6.95 0.76
C VAL A 421 23.16 -7.62 0.89
N GLY A 422 24.25 -6.88 0.64
CA GLY A 422 25.59 -7.42 0.61
C GLY A 422 25.78 -8.56 -0.42
N GLY A 423 24.97 -8.59 -1.48
CA GLY A 423 25.00 -9.59 -2.53
C GLY A 423 24.22 -10.89 -2.23
N GLY A 424 23.53 -11.00 -1.09
CA GLY A 424 22.76 -12.18 -0.69
C GLY A 424 21.29 -11.86 -0.36
N PHE A 425 20.50 -12.93 -0.20
CA PHE A 425 19.06 -12.83 0.09
C PHE A 425 18.70 -13.29 1.51
N GLU A 426 19.67 -13.41 2.39
CA GLU A 426 19.47 -13.93 3.75
C GLU A 426 18.38 -13.17 4.49
N TYR A 427 18.40 -11.83 4.42
CA TYR A 427 17.38 -10.97 5.04
C TYR A 427 15.98 -11.33 4.58
N ILE A 428 15.71 -11.31 3.27
CA ILE A 428 14.37 -11.54 2.74
C ILE A 428 13.88 -12.98 2.98
N ARG A 429 14.79 -13.96 2.93
CA ARG A 429 14.49 -15.37 3.24
C ARG A 429 14.00 -15.52 4.67
N GLN A 430 14.74 -14.95 5.62
CA GLN A 430 14.39 -15.01 7.04
C GLN A 430 13.06 -14.31 7.29
N ARG A 431 12.90 -13.07 6.76
CA ARG A 431 11.68 -12.30 6.99
C ARG A 431 10.42 -12.93 6.41
N LEU A 432 10.53 -13.64 5.30
CA LEU A 432 9.39 -14.32 4.66
C LEU A 432 9.29 -15.82 5.03
N GLY A 433 10.23 -16.37 5.79
CA GLY A 433 10.25 -17.79 6.16
C GLY A 433 10.47 -18.74 4.97
N LEU A 434 11.14 -18.26 3.91
CA LEU A 434 11.41 -19.03 2.69
C LEU A 434 12.79 -19.66 2.74
N GLU A 435 12.89 -20.89 3.30
CA GLU A 435 14.17 -21.54 3.57
C GLU A 435 14.84 -22.11 2.32
N HIS A 436 14.06 -22.67 1.41
CA HIS A 436 14.55 -23.39 0.24
C HIS A 436 14.12 -22.72 -1.06
N ALA A 437 14.95 -21.81 -1.55
CA ALA A 437 14.76 -21.17 -2.84
C ALA A 437 16.08 -21.14 -3.62
N ARG A 438 15.99 -21.18 -4.95
CA ARG A 438 17.12 -20.78 -5.79
C ARG A 438 17.28 -19.27 -5.69
N GLU A 439 18.51 -18.80 -5.77
CA GLU A 439 18.86 -17.40 -5.67
C GLU A 439 19.59 -16.93 -6.92
N SER A 440 19.24 -15.73 -7.41
CA SER A 440 19.94 -15.15 -8.55
C SER A 440 19.96 -13.63 -8.46
N VAL A 441 21.13 -13.04 -8.49
CA VAL A 441 21.33 -11.59 -8.64
C VAL A 441 21.75 -11.32 -10.07
N LEU A 442 20.93 -10.57 -10.80
CA LEU A 442 21.20 -10.22 -12.18
C LEU A 442 21.69 -8.77 -12.26
N PRO A 443 22.86 -8.53 -12.85
CA PRO A 443 23.36 -7.17 -13.00
C PRO A 443 22.45 -6.37 -13.92
N SER A 444 22.36 -5.06 -13.66
CA SER A 444 21.72 -4.12 -14.57
C SER A 444 22.57 -3.96 -15.84
N HIS A 445 21.91 -3.63 -16.95
CA HIS A 445 22.59 -3.28 -18.21
C HIS A 445 22.98 -1.79 -18.29
N PHE A 446 22.62 -1.01 -17.27
CA PHE A 446 23.02 0.40 -17.19
C PHE A 446 24.48 0.56 -16.80
N ASP A 447 25.16 1.51 -17.44
CA ASP A 447 26.54 1.92 -17.10
C ASP A 447 26.50 2.93 -15.93
N TYR A 448 26.18 2.42 -14.75
CA TYR A 448 26.05 3.27 -13.57
C TYR A 448 27.32 4.07 -13.22
N GLU A 449 28.50 3.58 -13.58
CA GLU A 449 29.78 4.26 -13.31
C GLU A 449 29.89 5.58 -14.09
N ASN A 450 29.36 5.62 -15.33
CA ASN A 450 29.38 6.81 -16.17
C ASN A 450 28.08 7.61 -16.13
N GLN A 451 26.95 6.97 -15.83
CA GLN A 451 25.64 7.61 -15.79
C GLN A 451 25.33 8.31 -14.47
N ALA A 452 25.86 7.82 -13.34
CA ALA A 452 25.50 8.35 -12.03
C ALA A 452 26.73 8.69 -11.18
N LEU A 453 26.74 9.91 -10.62
CA LEU A 453 27.70 10.32 -9.62
C LEU A 453 27.07 10.24 -8.24
N PHE A 454 27.67 9.50 -7.31
CA PHE A 454 27.20 9.41 -5.92
C PHE A 454 28.04 10.32 -5.05
N TYR A 455 27.43 11.37 -4.54
CA TYR A 455 28.05 12.38 -3.67
C TYR A 455 27.61 12.26 -2.22
N VAL A 456 28.57 12.23 -1.31
CA VAL A 456 28.33 12.27 0.14
C VAL A 456 29.15 13.40 0.74
N PRO A 457 28.54 14.49 1.25
CA PRO A 457 29.27 15.58 1.89
C PRO A 457 29.89 15.12 3.23
N PRO A 458 31.23 15.20 3.38
CA PRO A 458 31.91 14.67 4.58
C PRO A 458 31.82 15.63 5.77
N ASP A 459 31.58 16.90 5.50
CA ASP A 459 31.63 18.05 6.42
C ASP A 459 30.27 18.33 7.11
N LEU A 460 29.19 17.71 6.68
CA LEU A 460 27.93 17.84 7.41
C LEU A 460 28.03 17.20 8.80
N PRO A 461 27.40 17.79 9.82
CA PRO A 461 27.35 17.19 11.15
C PRO A 461 26.48 15.91 11.15
N ASP A 462 26.49 15.16 12.27
CA ASP A 462 25.57 14.03 12.45
C ASP A 462 24.13 14.51 12.26
N ALA A 463 23.36 13.75 11.51
CA ALA A 463 21.99 14.09 11.13
C ALA A 463 21.02 14.27 12.33
N ARG A 464 21.44 13.89 13.54
CA ARG A 464 20.69 14.06 14.79
C ARG A 464 20.97 15.39 15.49
N THR A 465 21.96 16.15 15.03
CA THR A 465 22.31 17.43 15.66
C THR A 465 21.41 18.57 15.19
N PRO A 466 21.14 19.57 16.04
CA PRO A 466 20.29 20.71 15.67
C PRO A 466 20.81 21.52 14.48
N GLN A 467 22.12 21.59 14.28
CA GLN A 467 22.76 22.35 13.19
C GLN A 467 22.58 21.66 11.82
N PHE A 468 22.28 20.35 11.80
CA PHE A 468 22.18 19.58 10.58
C PHE A 468 21.18 20.19 9.59
N THR A 469 19.98 20.54 10.03
CA THR A 469 18.90 21.03 9.15
C THR A 469 19.30 22.31 8.38
N ALA A 470 19.95 23.26 9.06
CA ALA A 470 20.36 24.51 8.41
C ALA A 470 21.49 24.27 7.39
N LEU A 471 22.49 23.46 7.75
CA LEU A 471 23.62 23.15 6.86
C LEU A 471 23.20 22.24 5.69
N ALA A 472 22.27 21.32 5.93
CA ALA A 472 21.67 20.50 4.88
C ALA A 472 20.87 21.34 3.88
N ALA A 473 20.07 22.32 4.36
CA ALA A 473 19.34 23.23 3.49
C ALA A 473 20.28 24.02 2.59
N GLU A 474 21.38 24.57 3.14
CA GLU A 474 22.38 25.28 2.35
C GLU A 474 23.05 24.36 1.31
N ARG A 475 23.37 23.12 1.70
CA ARG A 475 23.95 22.13 0.78
C ARG A 475 22.98 21.77 -0.34
N ILE A 476 21.70 21.54 -0.02
CA ILE A 476 20.64 21.28 -0.99
C ILE A 476 20.52 22.46 -1.95
N ARG A 477 20.51 23.70 -1.46
CA ARG A 477 20.45 24.91 -2.29
C ARG A 477 21.57 24.94 -3.33
N LYS A 478 22.83 24.77 -2.90
CA LYS A 478 24.00 24.74 -3.81
C LYS A 478 23.90 23.64 -4.85
N LEU A 479 23.46 22.45 -4.45
CA LEU A 479 23.29 21.32 -5.38
C LEU A 479 22.17 21.57 -6.40
N LEU A 480 21.06 22.20 -5.98
CA LEU A 480 19.96 22.56 -6.88
C LEU A 480 20.36 23.65 -7.88
N GLU A 481 21.23 24.58 -7.50
CA GLU A 481 21.81 25.56 -8.41
C GLU A 481 22.68 24.88 -9.49
N ILE A 482 23.51 23.90 -9.10
CA ILE A 482 24.35 23.11 -10.02
C ILE A 482 23.49 22.29 -10.98
N THR A 483 22.46 21.58 -10.46
CA THR A 483 21.59 20.72 -11.26
C THR A 483 20.47 21.48 -12.00
N ARG A 484 20.35 22.77 -11.75
CA ARG A 484 19.26 23.64 -12.26
C ARG A 484 17.87 23.10 -11.92
N GLY A 485 17.62 22.81 -10.66
CA GLY A 485 16.43 22.08 -10.22
C GLY A 485 16.45 20.63 -10.69
N ARG A 486 15.38 20.18 -11.35
CA ARG A 486 15.18 18.81 -11.88
C ARG A 486 15.51 17.72 -10.87
N ALA A 487 15.00 17.89 -9.66
CA ALA A 487 15.42 17.10 -8.52
C ALA A 487 14.26 16.54 -7.70
N PHE A 488 14.47 15.33 -7.16
CA PHE A 488 13.75 14.84 -6.01
C PHE A 488 14.59 15.03 -4.75
N VAL A 489 14.03 15.70 -3.75
CA VAL A 489 14.62 15.83 -2.42
C VAL A 489 13.77 14.99 -1.47
N LEU A 490 14.30 13.83 -1.08
CA LEU A 490 13.60 12.79 -0.35
C LEU A 490 13.99 12.79 1.12
N PHE A 491 12.98 12.79 1.99
CA PHE A 491 13.15 12.94 3.43
C PHE A 491 12.68 11.71 4.19
N THR A 492 13.31 11.46 5.31
CA THR A 492 12.90 10.40 6.24
C THR A 492 11.78 10.85 7.19
N SER A 493 11.48 12.16 7.26
CA SER A 493 10.36 12.66 8.06
C SER A 493 9.69 13.91 7.46
N TYR A 494 8.39 14.05 7.69
CA TYR A 494 7.62 15.23 7.29
C TYR A 494 8.12 16.53 7.98
N ALA A 495 8.52 16.45 9.24
CA ALA A 495 9.02 17.60 9.98
C ALA A 495 10.28 18.17 9.33
N GLN A 496 11.23 17.30 8.98
CA GLN A 496 12.48 17.69 8.31
C GLN A 496 12.20 18.24 6.91
N MET A 497 11.34 17.59 6.15
CA MET A 497 10.92 18.06 4.82
C MET A 497 10.35 19.47 4.89
N ASN A 498 9.41 19.71 5.81
CA ASN A 498 8.75 21.01 5.93
C ASN A 498 9.74 22.11 6.40
N ASP A 499 10.63 21.82 7.33
CA ASP A 499 11.62 22.81 7.81
C ASP A 499 12.57 23.21 6.67
N ILE A 500 13.13 22.23 5.93
CA ILE A 500 14.04 22.51 4.81
C ILE A 500 13.30 23.23 3.67
N TYR A 501 12.07 22.80 3.33
CA TYR A 501 11.25 23.46 2.32
C TYR A 501 11.02 24.94 2.66
N GLN A 502 10.64 25.25 3.90
CA GLN A 502 10.40 26.63 4.33
C GLN A 502 11.67 27.50 4.28
N ARG A 503 12.83 26.91 4.59
CA ARG A 503 14.12 27.61 4.49
C ARG A 503 14.49 27.93 3.06
N LEU A 504 14.15 27.09 2.10
CA LEU A 504 14.49 27.26 0.69
C LEU A 504 13.46 28.06 -0.10
N LEU A 505 12.26 28.22 0.45
CA LEU A 505 11.19 28.98 -0.20
C LEU A 505 11.60 30.44 -0.42
N GLY A 506 11.56 30.86 -1.69
CA GLY A 506 11.99 32.21 -2.10
C GLY A 506 13.50 32.43 -2.23
N GLN A 507 14.32 31.37 -1.98
CA GLN A 507 15.78 31.44 -2.17
C GLN A 507 16.25 30.81 -3.50
N LEU A 508 15.36 30.13 -4.20
CA LEU A 508 15.63 29.44 -5.47
C LEU A 508 14.70 29.97 -6.56
N GLU A 509 15.22 30.06 -7.78
CA GLU A 509 14.45 30.45 -8.96
C GLU A 509 13.63 29.30 -9.56
N PHE A 510 13.73 28.09 -8.98
CA PHE A 510 13.08 26.88 -9.47
C PHE A 510 11.71 26.69 -8.80
N PRO A 511 10.72 26.12 -9.53
CA PRO A 511 9.45 25.72 -8.94
C PRO A 511 9.65 24.65 -7.87
N LEU A 512 9.16 24.91 -6.65
CA LEU A 512 9.24 23.97 -5.53
C LEU A 512 7.87 23.34 -5.30
N LEU A 513 7.78 22.04 -5.51
CA LEU A 513 6.59 21.22 -5.25
C LEU A 513 6.80 20.47 -3.93
N ARG A 514 5.74 20.34 -3.13
CA ARG A 514 5.85 19.66 -1.82
C ARG A 514 4.74 18.64 -1.65
N GLN A 515 5.10 17.48 -1.16
CA GLN A 515 4.14 16.46 -0.73
C GLN A 515 3.19 17.04 0.32
N GLY A 516 1.88 16.89 0.08
CA GLY A 516 0.81 17.44 0.92
C GLY A 516 0.13 18.67 0.34
N ASP A 517 0.68 19.31 -0.70
CA ASP A 517 0.05 20.44 -1.38
C ASP A 517 -1.01 19.97 -2.41
N GLY A 518 -0.97 18.68 -2.79
CA GLY A 518 -1.94 18.04 -3.67
C GLY A 518 -1.87 16.51 -3.64
N PRO A 519 -2.75 15.81 -4.40
CA PRO A 519 -2.67 14.37 -4.59
C PRO A 519 -1.32 13.96 -5.21
N LYS A 520 -0.83 12.75 -4.87
CA LYS A 520 0.45 12.24 -5.36
C LYS A 520 0.54 12.22 -6.88
N SER A 521 -0.52 11.77 -7.56
CA SER A 521 -0.60 11.71 -9.02
C SER A 521 -0.50 13.09 -9.67
N ALA A 522 -1.22 14.09 -9.13
CA ALA A 522 -1.20 15.47 -9.63
C ALA A 522 0.17 16.12 -9.45
N LEU A 523 0.80 15.94 -8.27
CA LEU A 523 2.15 16.48 -8.01
C LEU A 523 3.21 15.87 -8.94
N LEU A 524 3.08 14.57 -9.27
CA LEU A 524 3.99 13.92 -10.21
C LEU A 524 3.77 14.37 -11.64
N GLU A 525 2.54 14.60 -12.03
CA GLU A 525 2.21 15.15 -13.35
C GLU A 525 2.72 16.60 -13.46
N GLU A 526 2.47 17.41 -12.46
CA GLU A 526 2.99 18.78 -12.39
C GLU A 526 4.52 18.81 -12.45
N PHE A 527 5.20 17.90 -11.73
CA PHE A 527 6.67 17.76 -11.81
C PHE A 527 7.14 17.42 -13.22
N ARG A 528 6.45 16.52 -13.93
CA ARG A 528 6.82 16.14 -15.33
C ARG A 528 6.61 17.28 -16.31
N LEU A 529 5.59 18.12 -16.11
CA LEU A 529 5.23 19.21 -17.02
C LEU A 529 5.96 20.51 -16.72
N THR A 530 6.45 20.69 -15.49
CA THR A 530 7.08 21.94 -15.04
C THR A 530 8.59 21.86 -15.22
N PRO A 531 9.19 22.67 -16.11
CA PRO A 531 10.64 22.69 -16.30
C PRO A 531 11.38 23.05 -15.01
N ASN A 532 12.49 22.37 -14.76
CA ASN A 532 13.37 22.61 -13.61
C ASN A 532 12.69 22.48 -12.24
N ALA A 533 11.56 21.81 -12.14
CA ALA A 533 10.87 21.61 -10.87
C ALA A 533 11.70 20.80 -9.87
N VAL A 534 11.49 21.09 -8.60
CA VAL A 534 12.05 20.35 -7.46
C VAL A 534 10.91 19.81 -6.62
N LEU A 535 10.89 18.49 -6.40
CA LEU A 535 9.87 17.83 -5.58
C LEU A 535 10.44 17.44 -4.22
N PHE A 536 9.85 18.00 -3.17
CA PHE A 536 10.12 17.65 -1.77
C PHE A 536 9.12 16.60 -1.31
N ALA A 537 9.61 15.41 -0.95
CA ALA A 537 8.74 14.29 -0.60
C ALA A 537 9.35 13.38 0.47
N THR A 538 8.50 12.55 1.09
CA THR A 538 8.93 11.51 2.03
C THR A 538 8.93 10.13 1.38
N SER A 539 9.25 9.09 2.14
CA SER A 539 9.38 7.70 1.67
C SER A 539 8.20 7.17 0.85
N SER A 540 6.99 7.68 1.05
CA SER A 540 5.81 7.30 0.25
C SER A 540 5.93 7.65 -1.24
N PHE A 541 6.83 8.55 -1.61
CA PHE A 541 7.16 8.88 -3.00
C PHE A 541 8.35 8.07 -3.55
N TRP A 542 9.05 7.30 -2.73
CA TRP A 542 10.15 6.45 -3.20
C TRP A 542 9.66 5.25 -4.00
N GLN A 543 8.40 4.86 -3.80
CA GLN A 543 7.78 3.72 -4.47
C GLN A 543 6.81 4.16 -5.57
N GLY A 544 6.75 3.41 -6.67
CA GLY A 544 5.75 3.59 -7.73
C GLY A 544 5.86 4.90 -8.53
N VAL A 545 7.00 5.59 -8.47
CA VAL A 545 7.25 6.82 -9.23
C VAL A 545 8.17 6.49 -10.40
N ASP A 546 7.73 6.82 -11.60
CA ASP A 546 8.51 6.70 -12.85
C ASP A 546 8.60 8.06 -13.53
N VAL A 547 9.81 8.63 -13.53
CA VAL A 547 10.15 9.85 -14.25
C VAL A 547 11.41 9.56 -15.06
N GLN A 548 11.30 9.60 -16.37
CA GLN A 548 12.38 9.31 -17.31
C GLN A 548 12.90 10.59 -17.93
N GLY A 549 14.17 10.55 -18.36
CA GLY A 549 14.81 11.61 -19.12
C GLY A 549 15.33 12.78 -18.28
N GLU A 550 15.61 13.88 -18.94
CA GLU A 550 16.29 15.05 -18.36
C GLU A 550 15.49 15.77 -17.25
N GLN A 551 14.23 15.49 -17.11
CA GLN A 551 13.38 16.09 -16.08
C GLN A 551 13.79 15.69 -14.65
N LEU A 552 14.45 14.55 -14.48
CA LEU A 552 15.02 14.13 -13.20
C LEU A 552 16.52 13.88 -13.35
N SER A 553 17.34 14.83 -12.95
CA SER A 553 18.82 14.74 -13.01
C SER A 553 19.47 14.69 -11.62
N CYS A 554 18.69 14.75 -10.55
CA CYS A 554 19.21 14.67 -9.20
C CYS A 554 18.23 14.00 -8.25
N VAL A 555 18.74 13.07 -7.42
CA VAL A 555 18.00 12.50 -6.29
C VAL A 555 18.82 12.70 -5.03
N MET A 556 18.27 13.45 -4.07
CA MET A 556 18.88 13.72 -2.78
C MET A 556 18.10 13.02 -1.68
N ILE A 557 18.82 12.36 -0.77
CA ILE A 557 18.24 11.73 0.42
C ILE A 557 18.86 12.40 1.65
N ASP A 558 18.02 12.87 2.57
CA ASP A 558 18.46 13.63 3.74
C ASP A 558 19.26 12.79 4.74
N ARG A 559 18.80 11.55 5.01
CA ARG A 559 19.39 10.65 6.00
C ARG A 559 19.31 9.21 5.54
N LEU A 560 20.17 8.35 6.10
CA LEU A 560 20.01 6.90 5.96
C LEU A 560 18.60 6.49 6.43
N PRO A 561 17.82 5.78 5.60
CA PRO A 561 16.41 5.54 5.83
C PRO A 561 16.15 4.39 6.81
N PHE A 562 16.71 4.49 8.00
CA PHE A 562 16.39 3.59 9.09
C PHE A 562 14.92 3.73 9.49
N ALA A 563 14.25 2.62 9.75
CA ALA A 563 12.91 2.61 10.30
C ALA A 563 12.86 3.38 11.64
N VAL A 564 11.72 4.00 11.91
CA VAL A 564 11.53 4.79 13.14
C VAL A 564 11.59 3.85 14.36
N PRO A 565 12.53 4.02 15.29
CA PRO A 565 12.68 3.10 16.43
C PRO A 565 11.46 3.03 17.35
N SER A 566 10.65 4.10 17.38
CA SER A 566 9.41 4.16 18.16
C SER A 566 8.19 3.56 17.44
N ASP A 567 8.32 3.09 16.18
CA ASP A 567 7.26 2.31 15.54
C ASP A 567 7.06 1.01 16.31
N PRO A 568 5.83 0.69 16.75
CA PRO A 568 5.58 -0.45 17.64
C PRO A 568 5.99 -1.80 17.02
N VAL A 569 5.78 -1.97 15.72
CA VAL A 569 6.13 -3.23 15.03
C VAL A 569 7.65 -3.35 14.90
N VAL A 570 8.32 -2.27 14.53
CA VAL A 570 9.79 -2.24 14.44
C VAL A 570 10.42 -2.51 15.81
N ALA A 571 9.94 -1.84 16.86
CA ALA A 571 10.45 -2.02 18.22
C ALA A 571 10.26 -3.47 18.71
N ALA A 572 9.10 -4.07 18.44
CA ALA A 572 8.81 -5.46 18.82
C ALA A 572 9.72 -6.45 18.06
N ARG A 573 9.94 -6.25 16.76
CA ARG A 573 10.86 -7.07 15.95
C ARG A 573 12.30 -6.99 16.47
N VAL A 574 12.78 -5.77 16.76
CA VAL A 574 14.10 -5.56 17.34
C VAL A 574 14.24 -6.32 18.65
N LYS A 575 13.27 -6.15 19.56
CA LYS A 575 13.27 -6.83 20.86
C LYS A 575 13.23 -8.36 20.73
N ALA A 576 12.45 -8.89 19.79
CA ALA A 576 12.38 -10.35 19.56
C ALA A 576 13.71 -10.90 19.05
N ILE A 577 14.33 -10.28 18.05
CA ILE A 577 15.62 -10.72 17.51
C ILE A 577 16.74 -10.66 18.57
N ASP A 578 16.79 -9.58 19.35
CA ASP A 578 17.80 -9.45 20.41
C ASP A 578 17.56 -10.45 21.55
N ALA A 579 16.30 -10.76 21.87
CA ALA A 579 15.94 -11.77 22.87
C ALA A 579 16.36 -13.20 22.47
N ASP A 580 16.31 -13.50 21.16
CA ASP A 580 16.77 -14.77 20.58
C ASP A 580 18.31 -14.84 20.45
N GLY A 581 19.04 -13.86 21.00
CA GLY A 581 20.50 -13.80 20.97
C GLY A 581 21.08 -13.29 19.64
N GLY A 582 20.24 -12.75 18.75
CA GLY A 582 20.63 -12.12 17.51
C GLY A 582 21.14 -10.68 17.71
N ASN A 583 21.43 -10.02 16.59
CA ASN A 583 21.75 -8.59 16.56
C ASN A 583 20.77 -7.89 15.61
N ALA A 584 19.69 -7.37 16.15
CA ALA A 584 18.62 -6.77 15.37
C ALA A 584 19.09 -5.59 14.51
N PHE A 585 20.12 -4.87 14.94
CA PHE A 585 20.66 -3.77 14.14
C PHE A 585 21.23 -4.27 12.80
N PHE A 586 22.06 -5.31 12.80
CA PHE A 586 22.68 -5.85 11.59
C PHE A 586 21.80 -6.83 10.84
N GLN A 587 20.93 -7.59 11.53
CA GLN A 587 20.09 -8.61 10.91
C GLN A 587 18.77 -8.05 10.36
N TYR A 588 18.29 -6.91 10.89
CA TYR A 588 17.00 -6.34 10.51
C TYR A 588 17.09 -4.87 10.07
N GLN A 589 17.61 -3.96 10.94
CA GLN A 589 17.53 -2.52 10.67
C GLN A 589 18.43 -2.08 9.51
N VAL A 590 19.68 -2.54 9.45
CA VAL A 590 20.60 -2.21 8.36
C VAL A 590 20.11 -2.77 7.02
N PRO A 591 19.73 -4.06 6.88
CA PRO A 591 19.21 -4.60 5.63
C PRO A 591 17.94 -3.86 5.13
N ALA A 592 16.98 -3.60 6.00
CA ALA A 592 15.77 -2.84 5.66
C ALA A 592 16.10 -1.45 5.12
N ALA A 593 17.02 -0.74 5.80
CA ALA A 593 17.46 0.59 5.36
C ALA A 593 18.24 0.55 4.03
N VAL A 594 19.03 -0.49 3.78
CA VAL A 594 19.73 -0.70 2.50
C VAL A 594 18.72 -0.85 1.36
N ILE A 595 17.71 -1.71 1.52
CA ILE A 595 16.65 -1.93 0.51
C ILE A 595 15.94 -0.60 0.21
N THR A 596 15.57 0.14 1.25
CA THR A 596 14.90 1.43 1.10
C THR A 596 15.79 2.45 0.38
N LEU A 597 17.10 2.53 0.70
CA LEU A 597 18.04 3.40 0.01
C LEU A 597 18.17 3.04 -1.47
N LYS A 598 18.29 1.74 -1.79
CA LYS A 598 18.33 1.24 -3.18
C LYS A 598 17.08 1.67 -3.96
N GLN A 599 15.90 1.62 -3.35
CA GLN A 599 14.64 2.05 -3.97
C GLN A 599 14.65 3.55 -4.29
N GLY A 600 15.11 4.39 -3.36
CA GLY A 600 15.22 5.82 -3.56
C GLY A 600 16.18 6.16 -4.70
N PHE A 601 17.36 5.60 -4.69
CA PHE A 601 18.38 5.84 -5.71
C PHE A 601 18.02 5.24 -7.07
N GLY A 602 17.30 4.12 -7.09
CA GLY A 602 16.81 3.48 -8.32
C GLY A 602 15.80 4.32 -9.12
N ARG A 603 15.46 5.53 -8.67
CA ARG A 603 14.61 6.48 -9.42
C ARG A 603 15.37 7.28 -10.46
N LEU A 604 16.68 7.45 -10.30
CA LEU A 604 17.47 8.34 -11.15
C LEU A 604 17.73 7.78 -12.55
N ILE A 605 18.21 6.54 -12.65
CA ILE A 605 18.59 5.92 -13.91
C ILE A 605 17.51 4.95 -14.36
N ARG A 606 16.83 5.26 -15.45
CA ARG A 606 15.69 4.52 -16.01
C ARG A 606 15.89 4.16 -17.49
N SER A 607 16.79 4.86 -18.16
CA SER A 607 17.15 4.65 -19.57
C SER A 607 18.66 4.66 -19.77
N LEU A 608 19.12 4.20 -20.95
CA LEU A 608 20.53 4.22 -21.33
C LEU A 608 21.10 5.64 -21.48
N HIS A 609 20.23 6.64 -21.58
CA HIS A 609 20.62 8.05 -21.80
C HIS A 609 20.51 8.89 -20.53
N ASP A 610 19.91 8.36 -19.47
CA ASP A 610 19.78 9.09 -18.22
C ASP A 610 21.15 9.30 -17.59
N ARG A 611 21.37 10.50 -17.06
CA ARG A 611 22.58 10.88 -16.35
C ARG A 611 22.24 11.80 -15.20
N GLY A 612 22.86 11.58 -14.03
CA GLY A 612 22.53 12.44 -12.91
C GLY A 612 23.32 12.21 -11.63
N LEU A 613 22.89 12.93 -10.60
CA LEU A 613 23.53 13.00 -9.29
C LEU A 613 22.68 12.31 -8.23
N LEU A 614 23.30 11.38 -7.51
CA LEU A 614 22.77 10.81 -6.29
C LEU A 614 23.45 11.47 -5.10
N VAL A 615 22.68 11.94 -4.13
CA VAL A 615 23.21 12.59 -2.94
C VAL A 615 22.67 11.93 -1.68
N LEU A 616 23.56 11.62 -0.75
CA LEU A 616 23.18 11.25 0.61
C LEU A 616 23.80 12.26 1.57
N LEU A 617 22.96 13.05 2.25
CA LEU A 617 23.44 14.08 3.18
C LEU A 617 23.89 13.52 4.54
N ASP A 618 23.84 12.23 4.72
CA ASP A 618 24.19 11.52 5.95
C ASP A 618 25.61 10.92 5.87
N ASN A 619 26.56 11.58 6.50
CA ASN A 619 27.96 11.14 6.48
C ASN A 619 28.25 9.90 7.34
N ARG A 620 27.25 9.35 8.06
CA ARG A 620 27.39 8.07 8.78
C ARG A 620 27.72 6.92 7.86
N ILE A 621 27.31 6.97 6.58
CA ILE A 621 27.68 5.97 5.58
C ILE A 621 29.19 5.86 5.36
N LEU A 622 29.95 6.99 5.56
CA LEU A 622 31.41 7.02 5.45
C LEU A 622 32.13 6.68 6.77
N LYS A 623 31.50 7.02 7.90
CA LYS A 623 32.16 7.02 9.23
C LYS A 623 31.84 5.78 10.06
N LYS A 624 30.74 5.08 9.80
CA LYS A 624 30.29 3.95 10.60
C LYS A 624 30.57 2.63 9.91
N GLN A 625 30.89 1.60 10.69
CA GLN A 625 31.20 0.26 10.16
C GLN A 625 30.08 -0.31 9.27
N TYR A 626 28.82 -0.10 9.63
CA TYR A 626 27.69 -0.55 8.83
C TYR A 626 27.54 0.18 7.47
N GLY A 627 28.18 1.34 7.31
CA GLY A 627 28.17 2.09 6.05
C GLY A 627 28.76 1.28 4.88
N ARG A 628 29.67 0.37 5.17
CA ARG A 628 30.22 -0.56 4.17
C ARG A 628 29.13 -1.45 3.56
N VAL A 629 28.20 -1.95 4.36
CA VAL A 629 27.08 -2.78 3.87
C VAL A 629 26.21 -2.01 2.86
N PHE A 630 25.95 -0.71 3.14
CA PHE A 630 25.23 0.15 2.19
C PHE A 630 26.00 0.31 0.89
N ILE A 631 27.29 0.64 0.98
CA ILE A 631 28.13 0.91 -0.21
C ILE A 631 28.26 -0.34 -1.09
N GLU A 632 28.44 -1.51 -0.49
CA GLU A 632 28.58 -2.79 -1.21
C GLU A 632 27.25 -3.28 -1.80
N SER A 633 26.12 -2.84 -1.26
CA SER A 633 24.79 -3.19 -1.77
C SER A 633 24.30 -2.29 -2.90
N LEU A 634 24.90 -1.11 -3.08
CA LEU A 634 24.56 -0.19 -4.16
C LEU A 634 25.23 -0.61 -5.49
N PRO A 635 24.65 -0.27 -6.64
CA PRO A 635 25.33 -0.38 -7.93
C PRO A 635 26.68 0.33 -7.94
N ASN A 636 27.52 -0.03 -8.91
CA ASN A 636 28.87 0.54 -9.03
C ASN A 636 28.84 2.00 -9.54
N TYR A 637 28.29 2.92 -8.72
CA TYR A 637 28.32 4.36 -8.98
C TYR A 637 29.72 4.93 -8.82
N LYS A 638 30.09 5.90 -9.66
CA LYS A 638 31.26 6.74 -9.37
C LYS A 638 30.99 7.54 -8.08
N LYS A 639 31.88 7.45 -7.10
CA LYS A 639 31.70 8.03 -5.75
C LYS A 639 32.62 9.22 -5.55
N THR A 640 32.10 10.27 -4.89
CA THR A 640 32.89 11.43 -4.50
C THR A 640 32.43 12.04 -3.18
N THR A 641 33.36 12.68 -2.50
CA THR A 641 33.11 13.53 -1.31
C THR A 641 33.39 15.01 -1.61
N GLU A 642 33.82 15.33 -2.84
CA GLU A 642 34.25 16.67 -3.25
C GLU A 642 33.19 17.35 -4.12
N MET A 643 32.80 18.57 -3.74
CA MET A 643 31.83 19.37 -4.49
C MET A 643 32.35 19.72 -5.90
N ARG A 644 33.63 19.98 -6.03
CA ARG A 644 34.26 20.28 -7.32
C ARG A 644 34.01 19.17 -8.36
N VAL A 645 34.07 17.90 -7.94
CA VAL A 645 33.78 16.77 -8.86
C VAL A 645 32.32 16.76 -9.29
N VAL A 646 31.39 17.24 -8.44
CA VAL A 646 29.98 17.42 -8.81
C VAL A 646 29.84 18.55 -9.84
N GLU A 647 30.52 19.67 -9.66
CA GLU A 647 30.52 20.80 -10.61
C GLU A 647 31.07 20.37 -11.96
N GLU A 648 32.21 19.68 -12.00
CA GLU A 648 32.81 19.12 -13.20
C GLU A 648 31.87 18.12 -13.92
N PHE A 649 31.14 17.30 -13.17
CA PHE A 649 30.17 16.33 -13.73
C PHE A 649 29.04 17.03 -14.49
N PHE A 650 28.62 18.21 -14.10
CA PHE A 650 27.62 19.04 -14.76
C PHE A 650 28.21 20.07 -15.74
N GLY A 651 29.53 20.04 -15.98
CA GLY A 651 30.21 20.91 -16.96
C GLY A 651 30.39 22.36 -16.47
N ILE A 652 30.32 22.59 -15.18
CA ILE A 652 30.62 23.89 -14.58
C ILE A 652 32.13 23.94 -14.35
N GLN A 653 32.82 24.81 -15.08
CA GLN A 653 34.24 25.07 -14.85
C GLN A 653 34.36 25.99 -13.62
N SER A 654 35.04 25.54 -12.57
CA SER A 654 35.36 26.30 -11.37
C SER A 654 36.46 27.31 -11.61
#